data_840a1747ef0bf4791a74b6b7f2a38b23
#
_entry.id   840a1747ef0bf4791a74b6b7f2a38b23
#
_cell.length_a   1.000
_cell.length_b   1.000
_cell.length_c   1.000
_cell.angle_alpha   90.00
_cell.angle_beta   90.00
_cell.angle_gamma   90.00
#
_symmetry.space_group_name_H-M   'P 1'
#
loop_
_entity.id
_entity.type
_entity.pdbx_description
1 polymer ?
#
loop_
_entity_poly.entity_id
_entity_poly.type
_entity_poly.pdbx_seq_one_letter_code
_entity_poly.pdbx_strand_id
1 'polypeptide(L)'
;MPVAHVALPVPLPRTFDYLLPEGMTVKAGCRVRVPFGKQQERIGVVVSVSDVSELPLNELKAVVEVLDVEPVFTHSVWRLLLWAADYYHHPIGDVLFHALPILLRQGRPAANAPMWYWFATEQGQAVDLNSLKRSPKQQQALAALRQGKIWRDQVAELEFNDAALQALRKKGLCDLASETPEFSDWRTNYAVSGERLRLNTEQATAVGAIHSAADTFSAWLLAGVTGSGKTEVYLSVLENVLAQGKQALVMVPEIGLTPQTIARFRERFNAPVEVLHSGLNDSERLSAWLKAKNGEAAIVIGTRSALFTPFKNLGVIVIDEEHDSSYKQQEGWRYHARDLAVYRAHSEQIPIILGSATPALETLCNVQQKKYRLLRLTRRAGNARPAIQHVLDLKGQKVQAGLAPALITRMRQHLQANNQVILFLNRRGFAPALLCHDCGWIAECPRCDHYYTLHQAQQHLRCHHCDSQLPVPRQCPSCGSTHLVPVGLGTEQLEQTLAPLFPDVPISRIDRDTTSRKGALEQQLAEVHRGGARILIGTQMLAKGHHFPDVTLVALLDVDGALFSADFRSAERFAQLYTQVAGRAGRAGKQGEVVLQTHHPEHPLLQTLLYKGYDAFAEQALAERRMMQLPPWTSHVIVRAEDHNNQHAPLFLQQLRNLILSSPLADDKLWVLGPVPALAPKRGGRWRWQILLQHPSRVRLQHIISGTLALINTIPDSRKVKWVLDVDPIEG
;
A
#
# COMPACT_ATOMS: atom_id res chain seq x y z
N MET A 1 -11.78 35.08 26.40
CA MET A 1 -10.57 34.36 25.95
C MET A 1 -10.91 33.45 24.74
N PRO A 2 -10.09 33.46 23.71
CA PRO A 2 -10.29 32.54 22.60
C PRO A 2 -10.10 31.09 23.03
N VAL A 3 -10.82 30.19 22.32
CA VAL A 3 -10.79 28.74 22.55
C VAL A 3 -10.12 28.07 21.37
N ALA A 4 -9.08 27.27 21.64
CA ALA A 4 -8.46 26.43 20.63
C ALA A 4 -9.11 25.05 20.61
N HIS A 5 -9.59 24.62 19.44
CA HIS A 5 -10.13 23.29 19.23
C HIS A 5 -8.99 22.40 18.74
N VAL A 6 -8.53 21.49 19.60
CA VAL A 6 -7.29 20.75 19.42
C VAL A 6 -7.59 19.28 19.11
N ALA A 7 -7.01 18.78 18.03
CA ALA A 7 -7.02 17.35 17.70
C ALA A 7 -5.88 16.64 18.42
N LEU A 8 -6.22 15.58 19.14
CA LEU A 8 -5.26 14.74 19.88
C LEU A 8 -5.21 13.33 19.29
N PRO A 9 -4.07 12.62 19.37
CA PRO A 9 -3.94 11.25 18.86
C PRO A 9 -4.62 10.22 19.77
N VAL A 10 -5.92 10.36 19.91
CA VAL A 10 -6.77 9.48 20.72
C VAL A 10 -7.91 8.95 19.86
N PRO A 11 -8.48 7.77 20.16
CA PRO A 11 -9.50 7.14 19.34
C PRO A 11 -10.90 7.74 19.52
N LEU A 12 -10.99 9.03 19.79
CA LEU A 12 -12.26 9.73 19.98
C LEU A 12 -12.51 10.66 18.78
N PRO A 13 -13.74 10.62 18.19
CA PRO A 13 -14.05 11.37 16.97
C PRO A 13 -14.37 12.85 17.24
N ARG A 14 -13.61 13.51 18.07
CA ARG A 14 -13.83 14.90 18.45
C ARG A 14 -12.54 15.64 18.69
N THR A 15 -12.60 16.97 18.66
CA THR A 15 -11.54 17.84 19.15
C THR A 15 -11.76 18.13 20.64
N PHE A 16 -10.72 18.62 21.28
CA PHE A 16 -10.72 19.00 22.70
C PHE A 16 -10.50 20.50 22.79
N ASP A 17 -11.27 21.16 23.66
CA ASP A 17 -11.25 22.60 23.78
C ASP A 17 -10.29 23.04 24.87
N TYR A 18 -9.45 24.02 24.56
CA TYR A 18 -8.49 24.62 25.49
C TYR A 18 -8.53 26.14 25.37
N LEU A 19 -8.35 26.82 26.48
CA LEU A 19 -8.24 28.28 26.49
C LEU A 19 -6.87 28.69 25.94
N LEU A 20 -6.86 29.72 25.07
CA LEU A 20 -5.62 30.38 24.67
C LEU A 20 -5.31 31.50 25.68
N PRO A 21 -4.20 31.41 26.43
CA PRO A 21 -3.81 32.49 27.35
C PRO A 21 -3.57 33.80 26.61
N GLU A 22 -3.72 34.89 27.31
CA GLU A 22 -3.47 36.24 26.81
C GLU A 22 -2.04 36.32 26.23
N GLY A 23 -1.90 36.90 25.05
CA GLY A 23 -0.62 36.98 24.33
C GLY A 23 -0.25 35.80 23.49
N MET A 24 -0.99 34.66 23.54
CA MET A 24 -0.81 33.53 22.63
C MET A 24 -1.75 33.65 21.44
N THR A 25 -1.17 33.53 20.24
CA THR A 25 -1.92 33.42 19.00
C THR A 25 -1.51 32.11 18.30
N VAL A 26 -2.46 31.46 17.66
CA VAL A 26 -2.21 30.20 16.97
C VAL A 26 -3.10 30.10 15.73
N LYS A 27 -2.52 29.55 14.66
CA LYS A 27 -3.26 29.26 13.41
C LYS A 27 -3.66 27.80 13.37
N ALA A 28 -4.72 27.48 12.62
CA ALA A 28 -5.08 26.10 12.34
C ALA A 28 -3.93 25.38 11.64
N GLY A 29 -3.65 24.16 12.06
CA GLY A 29 -2.52 23.36 11.56
C GLY A 29 -1.24 23.51 12.37
N CYS A 30 -1.19 24.38 13.36
CA CYS A 30 -0.06 24.50 14.28
C CYS A 30 -0.17 23.48 15.40
N ARG A 31 0.98 23.00 15.88
CA ARG A 31 1.05 22.10 17.03
C ARG A 31 1.07 22.87 18.32
N VAL A 32 0.44 22.33 19.32
CA VAL A 32 0.40 22.87 20.68
C VAL A 32 0.68 21.77 21.70
N ARG A 33 1.21 22.17 22.84
CA ARG A 33 1.33 21.30 24.01
C ARG A 33 0.17 21.62 24.94
N VAL A 34 -0.59 20.60 25.31
CA VAL A 34 -1.79 20.74 26.12
C VAL A 34 -1.81 19.74 27.27
N PRO A 35 -2.41 20.09 28.42
CA PRO A 35 -2.63 19.11 29.47
C PRO A 35 -3.71 18.12 29.08
N PHE A 36 -3.47 16.82 29.34
CA PHE A 36 -4.43 15.75 29.05
C PHE A 36 -4.36 14.68 30.14
N GLY A 37 -5.46 14.47 30.84
CA GLY A 37 -5.50 13.56 31.97
C GLY A 37 -4.84 14.15 33.23
N LYS A 38 -4.58 13.28 34.19
CA LYS A 38 -3.92 13.71 35.45
C LYS A 38 -2.40 13.80 35.24
N GLN A 39 -1.85 14.99 35.32
CA GLN A 39 -0.41 15.27 35.31
C GLN A 39 0.34 14.87 34.02
N GLN A 40 -0.36 14.78 32.87
CA GLN A 40 0.27 14.53 31.58
C GLN A 40 0.06 15.69 30.64
N GLU A 41 1.05 15.91 29.79
CA GLU A 41 0.97 16.82 28.67
C GLU A 41 1.05 16.03 27.36
N ARG A 42 0.32 16.48 26.36
CA ARG A 42 0.34 15.87 25.03
C ARG A 42 0.51 16.93 23.95
N ILE A 43 1.04 16.47 22.81
CA ILE A 43 1.11 17.27 21.61
C ILE A 43 -0.21 17.10 20.87
N GLY A 44 -0.81 18.21 20.46
CA GLY A 44 -2.01 18.22 19.62
C GLY A 44 -1.83 19.18 18.46
N VAL A 45 -2.77 19.14 17.53
CA VAL A 45 -2.83 20.04 16.37
C VAL A 45 -4.09 20.87 16.45
N VAL A 46 -3.96 22.17 16.33
CA VAL A 46 -5.11 23.09 16.36
C VAL A 46 -5.88 22.96 15.04
N VAL A 47 -7.15 22.61 15.15
CA VAL A 47 -8.05 22.52 13.99
C VAL A 47 -8.71 23.87 13.70
N SER A 48 -9.13 24.57 14.75
CA SER A 48 -9.76 25.89 14.63
C SER A 48 -9.64 26.67 15.93
N VAL A 49 -9.91 27.96 15.86
CA VAL A 49 -9.97 28.86 17.04
C VAL A 49 -11.30 29.59 16.96
N SER A 50 -12.00 29.66 18.09
CA SER A 50 -13.28 30.36 18.21
C SER A 50 -13.44 30.97 19.62
N ASP A 51 -14.56 31.65 19.86
CA ASP A 51 -14.90 32.20 21.19
C ASP A 51 -15.88 31.30 21.95
N VAL A 52 -16.28 30.18 21.35
CA VAL A 52 -17.36 29.32 21.85
C VAL A 52 -16.83 27.90 22.15
N SER A 53 -17.29 27.36 23.26
CA SER A 53 -17.06 25.96 23.62
C SER A 53 -18.37 25.30 24.07
N GLU A 54 -18.50 24.01 23.87
CA GLU A 54 -19.59 23.19 24.41
C GLU A 54 -19.52 23.08 25.95
N LEU A 55 -18.33 23.25 26.50
CA LEU A 55 -18.10 23.26 27.94
C LEU A 55 -18.03 24.69 28.49
N PRO A 56 -18.40 24.90 29.77
CA PRO A 56 -18.20 26.20 30.40
C PRO A 56 -16.72 26.61 30.37
N LEU A 57 -16.45 27.87 30.03
CA LEU A 57 -15.07 28.37 29.91
C LEU A 57 -14.23 28.20 31.17
N ASN A 58 -14.85 28.23 32.34
CA ASN A 58 -14.17 28.03 33.64
C ASN A 58 -13.73 26.57 33.87
N GLU A 59 -14.24 25.62 33.11
CA GLU A 59 -13.86 24.22 33.19
C GLU A 59 -12.73 23.86 32.21
N LEU A 60 -12.41 24.75 31.27
CA LEU A 60 -11.38 24.50 30.26
C LEU A 60 -9.99 24.74 30.83
N LYS A 61 -9.07 23.82 30.54
CA LYS A 61 -7.64 23.99 30.79
C LYS A 61 -7.03 24.88 29.70
N ALA A 62 -5.89 25.48 30.01
CA ALA A 62 -5.20 26.36 29.08
C ALA A 62 -4.14 25.59 28.24
N VAL A 63 -3.88 26.07 27.04
CA VAL A 63 -2.74 25.62 26.23
C VAL A 63 -1.45 25.99 27.00
N VAL A 64 -0.55 25.01 27.10
CA VAL A 64 0.74 25.19 27.81
C VAL A 64 1.74 25.94 26.93
N GLU A 65 1.86 25.56 25.66
CA GLU A 65 2.84 26.08 24.73
C GLU A 65 2.34 25.95 23.28
N VAL A 66 2.61 26.98 22.48
CA VAL A 66 2.42 26.93 21.01
C VAL A 66 3.77 26.59 20.38
N LEU A 67 3.84 25.45 19.70
CA LEU A 67 5.09 24.93 19.14
C LEU A 67 5.45 25.53 17.78
N ASP A 68 4.47 25.99 17.03
CA ASP A 68 4.67 26.47 15.66
C ASP A 68 4.08 27.87 15.48
N VAL A 69 4.83 28.73 14.77
CA VAL A 69 4.35 30.04 14.35
C VAL A 69 3.47 29.90 13.09
N GLU A 70 3.90 29.03 12.17
CA GLU A 70 3.16 28.70 10.95
C GLU A 70 2.71 27.23 10.96
N PRO A 71 1.64 26.90 10.24
CA PRO A 71 1.17 25.52 10.18
C PRO A 71 2.25 24.55 9.69
N VAL A 72 2.30 23.36 10.27
CA VAL A 72 3.23 22.30 9.85
C VAL A 72 2.81 21.66 8.53
N PHE A 73 1.53 21.71 8.22
CA PHE A 73 0.99 21.22 6.95
C PHE A 73 0.87 22.35 5.93
N THR A 74 1.09 22.04 4.66
CA THR A 74 0.68 22.94 3.58
C THR A 74 -0.85 23.00 3.51
N HIS A 75 -1.37 24.04 2.89
CA HIS A 75 -2.82 24.21 2.76
C HIS A 75 -3.47 23.03 2.03
N SER A 76 -2.85 22.53 0.97
CA SER A 76 -3.35 21.38 0.19
C SER A 76 -3.41 20.11 1.02
N VAL A 77 -2.35 19.80 1.78
CA VAL A 77 -2.32 18.61 2.65
C VAL A 77 -3.34 18.76 3.78
N TRP A 78 -3.46 19.94 4.34
CA TRP A 78 -4.46 20.23 5.39
C TRP A 78 -5.88 19.94 4.91
N ARG A 79 -6.25 20.46 3.75
CA ARG A 79 -7.56 20.19 3.15
C ARG A 79 -7.78 18.72 2.85
N LEU A 80 -6.76 18.05 2.32
CA LEU A 80 -6.80 16.61 2.06
C LEU A 80 -7.09 15.82 3.34
N LEU A 81 -6.40 16.13 4.43
CA LEU A 81 -6.55 15.41 5.69
C LEU A 81 -7.92 15.62 6.32
N LEU A 82 -8.43 16.86 6.31
CA LEU A 82 -9.77 17.15 6.82
C LEU A 82 -10.86 16.43 6.01
N TRP A 83 -10.75 16.46 4.69
CA TRP A 83 -11.68 15.75 3.83
C TRP A 83 -11.62 14.23 4.06
N ALA A 84 -10.42 13.69 4.17
CA ALA A 84 -10.22 12.25 4.36
C ALA A 84 -10.74 11.78 5.71
N ALA A 85 -10.59 12.55 6.77
CA ALA A 85 -11.15 12.21 8.08
C ALA A 85 -12.67 12.06 8.00
N ASP A 86 -13.34 12.96 7.30
CA ASP A 86 -14.79 12.90 7.09
C ASP A 86 -15.19 11.72 6.20
N TYR A 87 -14.50 11.54 5.08
CA TYR A 87 -14.84 10.49 4.12
C TYR A 87 -14.69 9.09 4.70
N TYR A 88 -13.60 8.84 5.42
CA TYR A 88 -13.32 7.53 6.02
C TYR A 88 -13.92 7.37 7.42
N HIS A 89 -14.60 8.40 7.93
CA HIS A 89 -15.20 8.41 9.27
C HIS A 89 -14.17 8.02 10.35
N HIS A 90 -12.97 8.55 10.23
CA HIS A 90 -11.88 8.25 11.15
C HIS A 90 -11.58 9.46 12.05
N PRO A 91 -11.20 9.24 13.33
CA PRO A 91 -10.90 10.32 14.24
C PRO A 91 -9.87 11.30 13.69
N ILE A 92 -10.18 12.60 13.72
CA ILE A 92 -9.33 13.65 13.11
C ILE A 92 -7.93 13.67 13.70
N GLY A 93 -7.80 13.46 15.02
CA GLY A 93 -6.49 13.43 15.68
C GLY A 93 -5.60 12.32 15.14
N ASP A 94 -6.16 11.13 14.94
CA ASP A 94 -5.42 9.98 14.40
C ASP A 94 -5.02 10.22 12.95
N VAL A 95 -5.88 10.82 12.14
CA VAL A 95 -5.59 11.18 10.76
C VAL A 95 -4.43 12.17 10.68
N LEU A 96 -4.48 13.26 11.44
CA LEU A 96 -3.45 14.29 11.43
C LEU A 96 -2.09 13.76 11.90
N PHE A 97 -2.09 12.97 12.98
CA PHE A 97 -0.86 12.39 13.51
C PHE A 97 -0.28 11.30 12.61
N HIS A 98 -1.12 10.54 11.90
CA HIS A 98 -0.64 9.59 10.91
C HIS A 98 0.16 10.28 9.79
N ALA A 99 -0.27 11.45 9.38
CA ALA A 99 0.38 12.23 8.32
C ALA A 99 1.67 12.93 8.78
N LEU A 100 1.89 13.09 10.08
CA LEU A 100 3.09 13.74 10.60
C LEU A 100 4.25 12.74 10.75
N PRO A 101 5.48 13.14 10.42
CA PRO A 101 6.67 12.39 10.83
C PRO A 101 6.72 12.20 12.36
N ILE A 102 7.31 11.08 12.79
CA ILE A 102 7.34 10.71 14.22
C ILE A 102 7.95 11.82 15.10
N LEU A 103 9.02 12.44 14.67
CA LEU A 103 9.67 13.52 15.44
C LEU A 103 8.76 14.72 15.63
N LEU A 104 7.92 15.03 14.63
CA LEU A 104 6.94 16.11 14.77
C LEU A 104 5.81 15.74 15.72
N ARG A 105 5.41 14.46 15.76
CA ARG A 105 4.42 13.96 16.73
C ARG A 105 4.93 14.08 18.17
N GLN A 106 6.25 14.03 18.35
CA GLN A 106 6.91 14.15 19.66
C GLN A 106 7.15 15.59 20.09
N GLY A 107 6.80 16.58 19.27
CA GLY A 107 6.98 17.98 19.57
C GLY A 107 8.34 18.55 19.17
N ARG A 108 9.12 17.84 18.41
CA ARG A 108 10.40 18.35 17.87
C ARG A 108 10.15 19.53 16.92
N PRO A 109 11.09 20.48 16.83
CA PRO A 109 10.93 21.61 15.92
C PRO A 109 10.76 21.19 14.46
N ALA A 110 9.86 21.84 13.75
CA ALA A 110 9.64 21.66 12.32
C ALA A 110 10.69 22.46 11.50
N ALA A 111 11.94 22.21 11.79
CA ALA A 111 13.08 22.85 11.14
C ALA A 111 14.20 21.82 11.02
N ASN A 112 15.05 22.00 10.01
CA ASN A 112 16.24 21.17 9.84
C ASN A 112 17.10 21.27 11.11
N ALA A 113 17.45 20.12 11.68
CA ALA A 113 18.39 20.07 12.78
C ALA A 113 19.74 20.59 12.29
N PRO A 114 20.45 21.45 13.07
CA PRO A 114 21.78 21.86 12.71
C PRO A 114 22.68 20.62 12.61
N MET A 115 23.48 20.54 11.55
CA MET A 115 24.48 19.49 11.42
C MET A 115 25.70 19.89 12.23
N TRP A 116 26.18 18.99 13.07
CA TRP A 116 27.33 19.20 13.92
C TRP A 116 28.60 18.67 13.26
N TYR A 117 29.72 19.44 13.36
CA TYR A 117 31.01 19.04 12.85
C TYR A 117 32.11 19.36 13.84
N TRP A 118 33.17 18.55 13.75
CA TRP A 118 34.41 18.79 14.46
C TRP A 118 35.35 19.64 13.61
N PHE A 119 36.04 20.58 14.25
CA PHE A 119 37.03 21.42 13.59
C PHE A 119 38.26 21.63 14.49
N ALA A 120 39.44 21.81 13.90
CA ALA A 120 40.64 22.14 14.65
C ALA A 120 40.63 23.63 15.05
N THR A 121 40.85 23.90 16.33
CA THR A 121 41.03 25.27 16.84
C THR A 121 42.35 25.87 16.37
N GLU A 122 42.56 27.16 16.61
CA GLU A 122 43.86 27.80 16.32
C GLU A 122 45.00 27.04 17.03
N GLN A 123 44.82 26.66 18.28
CA GLN A 123 45.78 25.86 19.01
C GLN A 123 46.00 24.48 18.39
N GLY A 124 44.92 23.86 17.87
CA GLY A 124 44.98 22.57 17.18
C GLY A 124 45.71 22.66 15.85
N GLN A 125 45.64 23.78 15.16
CA GLN A 125 46.41 24.02 13.93
C GLN A 125 47.91 24.28 14.20
N ALA A 126 48.23 24.85 15.37
CA ALA A 126 49.61 25.30 15.68
C ALA A 126 50.41 24.25 16.48
N VAL A 127 49.74 23.34 17.18
CA VAL A 127 50.43 22.36 18.05
C VAL A 127 51.26 21.36 17.23
N ASP A 128 52.43 21.00 17.78
CA ASP A 128 53.22 19.94 17.17
C ASP A 128 52.54 18.56 17.34
N LEU A 129 52.26 17.88 16.21
CA LEU A 129 51.65 16.57 16.19
C LEU A 129 52.49 15.53 16.95
N ASN A 130 53.80 15.74 17.05
CA ASN A 130 54.69 14.89 17.81
C ASN A 130 54.42 14.91 19.33
N SER A 131 53.77 15.96 19.83
CA SER A 131 53.34 16.02 21.24
C SER A 131 52.24 15.00 21.57
N LEU A 132 51.58 14.46 20.55
CA LEU A 132 50.51 13.45 20.69
C LEU A 132 51.00 12.01 20.37
N LYS A 133 52.29 11.74 20.31
CA LYS A 133 52.84 10.41 19.99
C LYS A 133 52.33 9.30 20.88
N ARG A 134 52.00 9.60 22.11
CA ARG A 134 51.47 8.62 23.10
C ARG A 134 50.02 8.25 22.86
N SER A 135 49.34 8.99 22.01
CA SER A 135 47.94 8.78 21.68
C SER A 135 47.76 8.79 20.15
N PRO A 136 48.06 7.66 19.47
CA PRO A 136 48.05 7.60 18.00
C PRO A 136 46.73 7.98 17.38
N LYS A 137 45.60 7.63 18.01
CA LYS A 137 44.27 7.97 17.52
C LYS A 137 43.98 9.47 17.59
N GLN A 138 44.44 10.14 18.66
CA GLN A 138 44.34 11.59 18.80
C GLN A 138 45.19 12.31 17.74
N GLN A 139 46.39 11.81 17.50
CA GLN A 139 47.27 12.35 16.48
C GLN A 139 46.66 12.22 15.09
N GLN A 140 46.11 11.08 14.74
CA GLN A 140 45.41 10.85 13.48
C GLN A 140 44.19 11.74 13.35
N ALA A 141 43.39 11.88 14.41
CA ALA A 141 42.21 12.72 14.42
C ALA A 141 42.58 14.19 14.19
N LEU A 142 43.58 14.70 14.89
CA LEU A 142 44.00 16.12 14.71
C LEU A 142 44.61 16.37 13.33
N ALA A 143 45.38 15.41 12.80
CA ALA A 143 45.89 15.53 11.43
C ALA A 143 44.76 15.56 10.41
N ALA A 144 43.74 14.75 10.59
CA ALA A 144 42.55 14.77 9.74
C ALA A 144 41.76 16.09 9.85
N LEU A 145 41.59 16.63 11.06
CA LEU A 145 40.92 17.90 11.29
C LEU A 145 41.66 19.09 10.69
N ARG A 146 42.99 19.04 10.59
CA ARG A 146 43.79 20.06 9.90
C ARG A 146 43.54 20.11 8.40
N GLN A 147 43.10 18.98 7.81
CA GLN A 147 42.73 18.90 6.39
C GLN A 147 41.36 19.50 6.11
N GLY A 148 40.48 19.54 7.09
CA GLY A 148 39.12 20.08 6.99
C GLY A 148 38.22 19.58 8.09
N LYS A 149 37.04 20.18 8.19
CA LYS A 149 36.02 19.80 9.15
C LYS A 149 35.53 18.35 8.90
N ILE A 150 35.20 17.66 9.97
CA ILE A 150 34.66 16.31 9.91
C ILE A 150 33.26 16.30 10.51
N TRP A 151 32.27 15.87 9.72
CA TRP A 151 30.91 15.76 10.20
C TRP A 151 30.80 14.69 11.29
N ARG A 152 30.03 14.97 12.32
CA ARG A 152 29.87 14.10 13.48
C ARG A 152 29.36 12.71 13.12
N ASP A 153 28.48 12.59 12.13
CA ASP A 153 27.94 11.32 11.65
C ASP A 153 28.95 10.50 10.84
N GLN A 154 30.03 11.10 10.33
CA GLN A 154 31.08 10.43 9.57
C GLN A 154 32.17 9.82 10.44
N VAL A 155 32.21 10.16 11.73
CA VAL A 155 33.27 9.73 12.65
C VAL A 155 33.31 8.21 12.79
N ALA A 156 32.17 7.53 12.76
CA ALA A 156 32.08 6.07 12.87
C ALA A 156 32.77 5.31 11.74
N GLU A 157 32.94 5.93 10.58
CA GLU A 157 33.58 5.35 9.39
C GLU A 157 35.08 5.58 9.33
N LEU A 158 35.64 6.35 10.29
CA LEU A 158 37.03 6.73 10.31
C LEU A 158 37.83 5.87 11.29
N GLU A 159 39.14 5.85 11.10
CA GLU A 159 40.08 5.05 11.90
C GLU A 159 40.20 5.47 13.36
N PHE A 160 39.79 6.67 13.71
CA PHE A 160 39.73 7.17 15.07
C PHE A 160 38.29 7.25 15.56
N ASN A 161 38.09 7.27 16.87
CA ASN A 161 36.79 7.22 17.50
C ASN A 161 36.37 8.56 18.12
N ASP A 162 35.13 8.65 18.56
CA ASP A 162 34.60 9.83 19.24
C ASP A 162 35.36 10.17 20.54
N ALA A 163 35.86 9.13 21.24
CA ALA A 163 36.64 9.33 22.46
C ALA A 163 37.94 10.10 22.21
N ALA A 164 38.62 9.87 21.08
CA ALA A 164 39.82 10.62 20.69
C ALA A 164 39.48 12.10 20.45
N LEU A 165 38.36 12.40 19.78
CA LEU A 165 37.91 13.74 19.53
C LEU A 165 37.51 14.48 20.82
N GLN A 166 36.83 13.80 21.75
CA GLN A 166 36.50 14.38 23.05
C GLN A 166 37.77 14.68 23.88
N ALA A 167 38.77 13.81 23.83
CA ALA A 167 40.05 14.04 24.49
C ALA A 167 40.76 15.27 23.92
N LEU A 168 40.80 15.43 22.61
CA LEU A 168 41.35 16.62 21.93
C LEU A 168 40.58 17.90 22.31
N ARG A 169 39.26 17.81 22.44
CA ARG A 169 38.43 18.91 22.87
C ARG A 169 38.78 19.40 24.27
N LYS A 170 38.99 18.48 25.20
CA LYS A 170 39.44 18.79 26.56
C LYS A 170 40.80 19.48 26.60
N LYS A 171 41.67 19.19 25.63
CA LYS A 171 42.98 19.85 25.49
C LYS A 171 42.88 21.18 24.76
N GLY A 172 41.72 21.59 24.30
CA GLY A 172 41.52 22.83 23.54
C GLY A 172 42.02 22.79 22.10
N LEU A 173 42.27 21.59 21.55
CA LEU A 173 42.86 21.40 20.22
C LEU A 173 41.78 21.27 19.12
N CYS A 174 40.57 20.92 19.49
CA CYS A 174 39.41 20.87 18.60
C CYS A 174 38.14 21.27 19.35
N ASP A 175 37.10 21.56 18.60
CA ASP A 175 35.78 21.87 19.14
C ASP A 175 34.69 21.45 18.17
N LEU A 176 33.45 21.45 18.65
CA LEU A 176 32.24 21.22 17.89
C LEU A 176 31.57 22.52 17.51
N ALA A 177 31.14 22.62 16.28
CA ALA A 177 30.28 23.71 15.83
C ALA A 177 29.09 23.12 15.05
N SER A 178 28.04 23.87 14.94
CA SER A 178 26.87 23.51 14.15
C SER A 178 26.72 24.44 12.96
N GLU A 179 26.28 23.85 11.87
CA GLU A 179 26.00 24.57 10.63
C GLU A 179 24.61 24.15 10.16
N THR A 180 23.76 25.14 9.89
CA THR A 180 22.48 24.87 9.24
C THR A 180 22.75 24.72 7.75
N PRO A 181 22.37 23.60 7.12
CA PRO A 181 22.58 23.43 5.69
C PRO A 181 21.90 24.57 4.92
N GLU A 182 22.66 25.21 4.05
CA GLU A 182 22.11 26.24 3.18
C GLU A 182 21.19 25.61 2.13
N PHE A 183 20.07 26.28 1.86
CA PHE A 183 19.17 25.91 0.79
C PHE A 183 19.86 26.08 -0.58
N SER A 184 20.05 24.95 -1.28
CA SER A 184 20.54 24.97 -2.66
C SER A 184 19.35 24.86 -3.60
N ASP A 185 19.07 25.93 -4.35
CA ASP A 185 17.98 25.93 -5.32
C ASP A 185 18.39 25.18 -6.59
N TRP A 186 17.87 23.95 -6.76
CA TRP A 186 18.14 23.12 -7.94
C TRP A 186 17.61 23.72 -9.25
N ARG A 187 16.66 24.66 -9.18
CA ARG A 187 16.01 25.27 -10.36
C ARG A 187 16.97 26.06 -11.20
N THR A 188 17.97 26.69 -10.58
CA THR A 188 18.94 27.52 -11.26
C THR A 188 19.91 26.74 -12.16
N ASN A 189 20.19 25.48 -11.79
CA ASN A 189 21.13 24.60 -12.48
C ASN A 189 20.46 23.33 -13.03
N TYR A 190 19.15 23.37 -13.18
CA TYR A 190 18.41 22.20 -13.65
C TYR A 190 18.83 21.83 -15.07
N ALA A 191 19.17 20.57 -15.25
CA ALA A 191 19.47 19.98 -16.56
C ALA A 191 19.08 18.52 -16.54
N VAL A 192 18.70 18.00 -17.70
CA VAL A 192 18.47 16.58 -17.89
C VAL A 192 19.81 15.94 -18.19
N SER A 193 20.17 14.93 -17.40
CA SER A 193 21.40 14.15 -17.57
C SER A 193 21.08 12.74 -18.08
N GLY A 194 22.09 12.08 -18.63
CA GLY A 194 21.99 10.72 -19.14
C GLY A 194 21.47 10.61 -20.57
N GLU A 195 21.57 9.40 -21.12
CA GLU A 195 21.05 9.10 -22.43
C GLU A 195 19.52 9.00 -22.38
N ARG A 196 18.88 9.76 -23.27
CA ARG A 196 17.43 9.66 -23.47
C ARG A 196 17.14 8.52 -24.41
N LEU A 197 16.29 7.59 -23.98
CA LEU A 197 15.69 6.63 -24.88
C LEU A 197 14.76 7.37 -25.84
N ARG A 198 14.83 7.02 -27.12
CA ARG A 198 13.91 7.58 -28.10
C ARG A 198 12.50 7.06 -27.82
N LEU A 199 11.55 7.97 -27.63
CA LEU A 199 10.14 7.63 -27.42
C LEU A 199 9.55 7.05 -28.70
N ASN A 200 8.80 5.96 -28.60
CA ASN A 200 7.98 5.50 -29.71
C ASN A 200 6.75 6.44 -29.87
N THR A 201 5.97 6.22 -30.93
CA THR A 201 4.82 7.08 -31.24
C THR A 201 3.79 7.11 -30.11
N GLU A 202 3.50 5.97 -29.49
CA GLU A 202 2.53 5.88 -28.39
C GLU A 202 3.02 6.62 -27.14
N GLN A 203 4.30 6.46 -26.78
CA GLN A 203 4.90 7.17 -25.67
C GLN A 203 4.91 8.67 -25.90
N ALA A 204 5.31 9.12 -27.08
CA ALA A 204 5.35 10.53 -27.43
C ALA A 204 3.95 11.15 -27.41
N THR A 205 2.93 10.44 -27.89
CA THR A 205 1.54 10.87 -27.84
C THR A 205 1.07 11.02 -26.37
N ALA A 206 1.40 10.05 -25.54
CA ALA A 206 1.04 10.10 -24.11
C ALA A 206 1.68 11.31 -23.41
N VAL A 207 2.98 11.54 -23.59
CA VAL A 207 3.69 12.67 -23.00
C VAL A 207 3.10 14.00 -23.49
N GLY A 208 2.84 14.13 -24.77
CA GLY A 208 2.26 15.33 -25.36
C GLY A 208 0.86 15.64 -24.84
N ALA A 209 0.01 14.62 -24.70
CA ALA A 209 -1.34 14.78 -24.15
C ALA A 209 -1.32 15.27 -22.70
N ILE A 210 -0.50 14.67 -21.86
CA ILE A 210 -0.36 15.06 -20.46
C ILE A 210 0.20 16.47 -20.35
N HIS A 211 1.22 16.78 -21.13
CA HIS A 211 1.86 18.10 -21.14
C HIS A 211 0.88 19.21 -21.55
N SER A 212 0.00 18.95 -22.51
CA SER A 212 -1.00 19.95 -22.96
C SER A 212 -2.02 20.32 -21.88
N ALA A 213 -2.19 19.48 -20.85
CA ALA A 213 -3.12 19.69 -19.75
C ALA A 213 -2.40 19.97 -18.41
N ALA A 214 -1.12 20.39 -18.43
CA ALA A 214 -0.28 20.48 -17.25
C ALA A 214 -0.74 21.51 -16.21
N ASP A 215 -1.45 22.56 -16.62
CA ASP A 215 -1.86 23.65 -15.71
C ASP A 215 -3.23 23.46 -15.09
N THR A 216 -3.91 22.33 -15.37
CA THR A 216 -5.23 22.02 -14.83
C THR A 216 -5.26 20.59 -14.31
N PHE A 217 -6.29 20.29 -13.52
CA PHE A 217 -6.52 18.92 -13.11
C PHE A 217 -6.88 18.05 -14.33
N SER A 218 -6.18 16.94 -14.43
CA SER A 218 -6.51 15.86 -15.34
C SER A 218 -6.04 14.54 -14.74
N ALA A 219 -6.89 13.52 -14.84
CA ALA A 219 -6.54 12.17 -14.39
C ALA A 219 -6.36 11.28 -15.61
N TRP A 220 -5.19 10.66 -15.70
CA TRP A 220 -4.77 9.86 -16.82
C TRP A 220 -4.53 8.41 -16.39
N LEU A 221 -5.18 7.48 -17.06
CA LEU A 221 -4.81 6.08 -16.95
C LEU A 221 -3.82 5.76 -18.08
N LEU A 222 -2.59 5.45 -17.70
CA LEU A 222 -1.56 4.97 -18.62
C LEU A 222 -1.59 3.43 -18.58
N ALA A 223 -2.36 2.85 -19.49
CA ALA A 223 -2.52 1.40 -19.61
C ALA A 223 -1.43 0.87 -20.55
N GLY A 224 -0.39 0.31 -19.96
CA GLY A 224 0.74 -0.20 -20.74
C GLY A 224 1.00 -1.66 -20.46
N VAL A 225 1.13 -2.46 -21.52
CA VAL A 225 1.54 -3.86 -21.38
C VAL A 225 2.89 -3.96 -20.67
N THR A 226 3.17 -5.09 -20.03
CA THR A 226 4.45 -5.32 -19.34
C THR A 226 5.60 -5.08 -20.31
N GLY A 227 6.54 -4.22 -19.91
CA GLY A 227 7.68 -3.88 -20.75
C GLY A 227 7.40 -2.85 -21.86
N SER A 228 6.27 -2.11 -21.78
CA SER A 228 5.92 -1.08 -22.78
C SER A 228 6.66 0.25 -22.60
N GLY A 229 7.42 0.39 -21.50
CA GLY A 229 8.16 1.63 -21.22
C GLY A 229 7.34 2.72 -20.55
N LYS A 230 6.43 2.35 -19.64
CA LYS A 230 5.67 3.32 -18.85
C LYS A 230 6.58 4.28 -18.06
N THR A 231 7.67 3.76 -17.51
CA THR A 231 8.63 4.57 -16.73
C THR A 231 9.24 5.69 -17.58
N GLU A 232 9.52 5.44 -18.84
CA GLU A 232 10.04 6.46 -19.74
C GLU A 232 9.04 7.60 -19.98
N VAL A 233 7.73 7.25 -20.02
CA VAL A 233 6.67 8.27 -20.07
C VAL A 233 6.68 9.10 -18.79
N TYR A 234 6.78 8.48 -17.62
CA TYR A 234 6.87 9.22 -16.34
C TYR A 234 8.05 10.17 -16.35
N LEU A 235 9.23 9.67 -16.69
CA LEU A 235 10.46 10.48 -16.71
C LEU A 235 10.34 11.67 -17.67
N SER A 236 9.75 11.45 -18.84
CA SER A 236 9.57 12.51 -19.83
C SER A 236 8.57 13.58 -19.38
N VAL A 237 7.51 13.18 -18.68
CA VAL A 237 6.56 14.13 -18.06
C VAL A 237 7.26 14.94 -16.97
N LEU A 238 8.06 14.28 -16.14
CA LEU A 238 8.80 14.96 -15.06
C LEU A 238 9.82 15.97 -15.60
N GLU A 239 10.44 15.71 -16.74
CA GLU A 239 11.34 16.69 -17.37
C GLU A 239 10.69 18.07 -17.54
N ASN A 240 9.46 18.08 -18.05
CA ASN A 240 8.70 19.29 -18.27
C ASN A 240 8.26 19.95 -16.96
N VAL A 241 7.83 19.14 -15.99
CA VAL A 241 7.40 19.63 -14.67
C VAL A 241 8.56 20.32 -13.95
N LEU A 242 9.72 19.67 -13.91
CA LEU A 242 10.91 20.22 -13.27
C LEU A 242 11.46 21.45 -14.01
N ALA A 243 11.37 21.46 -15.34
CA ALA A 243 11.76 22.63 -16.15
C ALA A 243 10.93 23.87 -15.83
N GLN A 244 9.69 23.69 -15.38
CA GLN A 244 8.83 24.78 -14.92
C GLN A 244 9.08 25.17 -13.45
N GLY A 245 10.07 24.57 -12.80
CA GLY A 245 10.39 24.81 -11.40
C GLY A 245 9.44 24.15 -10.40
N LYS A 246 8.60 23.24 -10.87
CA LYS A 246 7.64 22.50 -10.02
C LYS A 246 8.23 21.17 -9.56
N GLN A 247 7.65 20.64 -8.50
CA GLN A 247 8.06 19.38 -7.87
C GLN A 247 7.17 18.23 -8.34
N ALA A 248 7.65 17.00 -8.16
CA ALA A 248 6.92 15.81 -8.53
C ALA A 248 6.84 14.81 -7.36
N LEU A 249 5.68 14.16 -7.23
CA LEU A 249 5.47 13.03 -6.32
C LEU A 249 5.29 11.77 -7.15
N VAL A 250 6.14 10.77 -6.91
CA VAL A 250 6.06 9.46 -7.54
C VAL A 250 5.78 8.42 -6.47
N MET A 251 4.66 7.73 -6.59
CA MET A 251 4.27 6.67 -5.67
C MET A 251 4.43 5.31 -6.34
N VAL A 252 5.03 4.39 -5.61
CA VAL A 252 5.24 3.01 -6.05
C VAL A 252 4.81 2.05 -4.93
N PRO A 253 4.42 0.80 -5.25
CA PRO A 253 4.25 -0.22 -4.22
C PRO A 253 5.58 -0.47 -3.50
N GLU A 254 5.55 -0.96 -2.24
CA GLU A 254 6.77 -1.22 -1.47
C GLU A 254 7.78 -2.07 -2.23
N ILE A 255 7.31 -3.10 -2.92
CA ILE A 255 8.15 -3.98 -3.72
C ILE A 255 8.64 -3.33 -5.02
N GLY A 256 8.02 -2.24 -5.47
CA GLY A 256 8.46 -1.45 -6.62
C GLY A 256 9.56 -0.44 -6.29
N LEU A 257 9.84 -0.21 -5.01
CA LEU A 257 10.87 0.73 -4.55
C LEU A 257 12.24 0.06 -4.53
N THR A 258 12.74 -0.30 -5.70
CA THR A 258 14.03 -0.99 -5.87
C THR A 258 15.15 0.01 -6.11
N PRO A 259 16.43 -0.35 -5.80
CA PRO A 259 17.56 0.49 -6.15
C PRO A 259 17.62 0.86 -7.63
N GLN A 260 17.19 -0.06 -8.51
CA GLN A 260 17.18 0.19 -9.96
C GLN A 260 16.16 1.27 -10.34
N THR A 261 14.97 1.22 -9.75
CA THR A 261 13.94 2.24 -9.98
C THR A 261 14.41 3.61 -9.53
N ILE A 262 14.96 3.68 -8.32
CA ILE A 262 15.49 4.93 -7.75
C ILE A 262 16.63 5.48 -8.64
N ALA A 263 17.54 4.61 -9.06
CA ALA A 263 18.66 4.98 -9.91
C ALA A 263 18.22 5.61 -11.24
N ARG A 264 17.16 5.10 -11.86
CA ARG A 264 16.62 5.66 -13.10
C ARG A 264 16.21 7.11 -12.96
N PHE A 265 15.60 7.47 -11.83
CA PHE A 265 15.21 8.86 -11.56
C PHE A 265 16.44 9.74 -11.27
N ARG A 266 17.38 9.23 -10.45
CA ARG A 266 18.59 9.99 -10.09
C ARG A 266 19.54 10.21 -11.25
N GLU A 267 19.63 9.26 -12.16
CA GLU A 267 20.48 9.36 -13.35
C GLU A 267 19.90 10.31 -14.41
N ARG A 268 18.58 10.39 -14.51
CA ARG A 268 17.89 11.21 -15.50
C ARG A 268 18.01 12.70 -15.20
N PHE A 269 17.98 13.09 -13.93
CA PHE A 269 17.91 14.49 -13.51
C PHE A 269 19.07 14.87 -12.62
N ASN A 270 19.63 16.05 -12.81
CA ASN A 270 20.58 16.65 -11.89
C ASN A 270 19.85 17.43 -10.79
N ALA A 271 18.78 16.90 -10.27
CA ALA A 271 17.93 17.53 -9.28
C ALA A 271 17.78 16.59 -8.07
N PRO A 272 17.58 17.12 -6.86
CA PRO A 272 17.47 16.28 -5.67
C PRO A 272 16.26 15.35 -5.69
N VAL A 273 16.52 14.06 -5.50
CA VAL A 273 15.50 13.02 -5.38
C VAL A 273 15.53 12.50 -3.95
N GLU A 274 14.42 12.69 -3.23
CA GLU A 274 14.23 12.15 -1.89
C GLU A 274 13.41 10.87 -1.99
N VAL A 275 13.81 9.86 -1.21
CA VAL A 275 13.14 8.55 -1.19
C VAL A 275 12.58 8.30 0.20
N LEU A 276 11.25 8.05 0.28
CA LEU A 276 10.57 7.72 1.51
C LEU A 276 10.28 6.22 1.55
N HIS A 277 11.02 5.49 2.37
CA HIS A 277 10.87 4.05 2.55
C HIS A 277 10.95 3.66 4.03
N SER A 278 10.54 2.43 4.34
CA SER A 278 10.46 1.92 5.72
C SER A 278 11.82 1.80 6.42
N GLY A 279 12.93 1.77 5.66
CA GLY A 279 14.28 1.69 6.21
C GLY A 279 14.88 3.00 6.70
N LEU A 280 14.21 4.13 6.46
CA LEU A 280 14.69 5.43 6.94
C LEU A 280 14.47 5.56 8.46
N ASN A 281 15.46 6.16 9.14
CA ASN A 281 15.27 6.55 10.53
C ASN A 281 14.40 7.83 10.62
N ASP A 282 14.00 8.17 11.85
CA ASP A 282 13.09 9.29 12.07
C ASP A 282 13.66 10.64 11.63
N SER A 283 14.96 10.85 11.80
CA SER A 283 15.64 12.07 11.36
C SER A 283 15.69 12.21 9.85
N GLU A 284 15.96 11.11 9.15
CA GLU A 284 15.98 11.07 7.69
C GLU A 284 14.59 11.34 7.10
N ARG A 285 13.54 10.79 7.72
CA ARG A 285 12.15 11.03 7.30
C ARG A 285 11.77 12.49 7.48
N LEU A 286 12.10 13.08 8.62
CA LEU A 286 11.82 14.50 8.88
C LEU A 286 12.58 15.38 7.90
N SER A 287 13.85 15.08 7.62
CA SER A 287 14.66 15.83 6.65
C SER A 287 14.05 15.80 5.26
N ALA A 288 13.63 14.62 4.77
CA ALA A 288 13.00 14.48 3.46
C ALA A 288 11.67 15.26 3.39
N TRP A 289 10.87 15.18 4.44
CA TRP A 289 9.59 15.89 4.55
C TRP A 289 9.77 17.40 4.50
N LEU A 290 10.75 17.93 5.23
CA LEU A 290 11.07 19.35 5.25
C LEU A 290 11.66 19.85 3.91
N LYS A 291 12.51 19.05 3.27
CA LYS A 291 13.06 19.38 1.96
C LYS A 291 11.97 19.48 0.89
N ALA A 292 10.98 18.60 0.93
CA ALA A 292 9.84 18.69 0.04
C ALA A 292 9.03 19.98 0.32
N LYS A 293 8.73 20.24 1.57
CA LYS A 293 7.96 21.43 2.01
C LYS A 293 8.64 22.74 1.63
N ASN A 294 9.96 22.79 1.73
CA ASN A 294 10.74 23.98 1.41
C ASN A 294 11.07 24.13 -0.08
N GLY A 295 10.77 23.11 -0.90
CA GLY A 295 11.08 23.10 -2.32
C GLY A 295 12.50 22.67 -2.66
N GLU A 296 13.29 22.19 -1.70
CA GLU A 296 14.63 21.66 -1.92
C GLU A 296 14.62 20.32 -2.65
N ALA A 297 13.64 19.47 -2.36
CA ALA A 297 13.46 18.23 -3.10
C ALA A 297 12.72 18.52 -4.40
N ALA A 298 13.28 18.07 -5.53
CA ALA A 298 12.62 18.18 -6.82
C ALA A 298 11.61 17.03 -7.03
N ILE A 299 12.01 15.84 -6.64
CA ILE A 299 11.20 14.62 -6.76
C ILE A 299 11.19 13.92 -5.42
N VAL A 300 10.00 13.48 -5.00
CA VAL A 300 9.85 12.56 -3.88
C VAL A 300 9.30 11.25 -4.42
N ILE A 301 10.02 10.16 -4.17
CA ILE A 301 9.58 8.80 -4.50
C ILE A 301 9.27 8.09 -3.19
N GLY A 302 8.10 7.51 -3.10
CA GLY A 302 7.74 6.79 -1.89
C GLY A 302 6.59 5.84 -2.08
N THR A 303 6.27 5.16 -1.00
CA THR A 303 5.15 4.23 -0.93
C THR A 303 3.88 4.94 -0.46
N ARG A 304 2.90 4.22 -0.01
CA ARG A 304 1.58 4.75 0.37
C ARG A 304 1.61 6.03 1.21
N SER A 305 2.46 6.09 2.23
CA SER A 305 2.52 7.23 3.16
C SER A 305 3.13 8.49 2.55
N ALA A 306 3.83 8.38 1.43
CA ALA A 306 4.39 9.53 0.72
C ALA A 306 3.31 10.49 0.19
N LEU A 307 2.08 10.02 0.09
CA LEU A 307 0.93 10.82 -0.29
C LEU A 307 0.76 12.10 0.56
N PHE A 308 1.13 12.04 1.83
CA PHE A 308 0.95 13.16 2.77
C PHE A 308 2.13 14.11 2.84
N THR A 309 3.11 13.93 1.99
CA THR A 309 4.28 14.81 1.92
C THR A 309 3.84 16.22 1.49
N PRO A 310 4.18 17.26 2.25
CA PRO A 310 3.90 18.62 1.83
C PRO A 310 4.91 19.05 0.77
N PHE A 311 4.43 19.76 -0.24
CA PHE A 311 5.28 20.33 -1.28
C PHE A 311 5.09 21.82 -1.35
N LYS A 312 6.15 22.55 -1.66
CA LYS A 312 6.05 23.98 -1.90
C LYS A 312 5.29 24.28 -3.19
N ASN A 313 5.57 23.52 -4.25
CA ASN A 313 4.94 23.71 -5.56
C ASN A 313 4.88 22.37 -6.32
N LEU A 314 3.89 21.55 -5.98
CA LEU A 314 3.69 20.25 -6.65
C LEU A 314 3.12 20.46 -8.04
N GLY A 315 3.69 19.80 -9.05
CA GLY A 315 3.26 19.91 -10.44
C GLY A 315 2.65 18.65 -11.04
N VAL A 316 2.92 17.48 -10.47
CA VAL A 316 2.38 16.20 -10.96
C VAL A 316 2.44 15.15 -9.88
N ILE A 317 1.47 14.24 -9.91
CA ILE A 317 1.48 13.01 -9.11
C ILE A 317 1.50 11.84 -10.08
N VAL A 318 2.42 10.89 -9.84
CA VAL A 318 2.49 9.62 -10.58
C VAL A 318 2.26 8.49 -9.60
N ILE A 319 1.36 7.58 -9.94
CA ILE A 319 1.14 6.35 -9.19
C ILE A 319 1.41 5.17 -10.13
N ASP A 320 2.52 4.49 -9.89
CA ASP A 320 2.85 3.29 -10.63
C ASP A 320 2.17 2.07 -10.02
N GLU A 321 1.84 1.08 -10.87
CA GLU A 321 1.10 -0.11 -10.43
C GLU A 321 -0.15 0.26 -9.61
N GLU A 322 -1.01 1.11 -10.19
CA GLU A 322 -2.15 1.74 -9.49
C GLU A 322 -3.18 0.73 -8.97
N HIS A 323 -3.20 -0.48 -9.55
CA HIS A 323 -4.07 -1.58 -9.14
C HIS A 323 -3.63 -2.25 -7.83
N ASP A 324 -2.42 -1.96 -7.35
CA ASP A 324 -1.82 -2.69 -6.24
C ASP A 324 -2.62 -2.50 -4.93
N SER A 325 -2.91 -3.62 -4.28
CA SER A 325 -3.68 -3.63 -3.04
C SER A 325 -2.97 -2.95 -1.86
N SER A 326 -1.64 -2.80 -1.93
CA SER A 326 -0.86 -2.15 -0.88
C SER A 326 -1.14 -0.66 -0.74
N TYR A 327 -1.78 -0.04 -1.72
CA TYR A 327 -2.21 1.36 -1.62
C TYR A 327 -3.39 1.57 -0.66
N LYS A 328 -4.12 0.51 -0.32
CA LYS A 328 -5.15 0.53 0.72
C LYS A 328 -4.53 0.12 2.06
N GLN A 329 -4.57 1.01 3.05
CA GLN A 329 -4.12 0.66 4.40
C GLN A 329 -5.15 -0.24 5.08
N GLN A 330 -4.71 -1.34 5.66
CA GLN A 330 -5.58 -2.37 6.23
C GLN A 330 -5.65 -2.32 7.77
N GLU A 331 -4.86 -1.48 8.40
CA GLU A 331 -4.82 -1.30 9.85
C GLU A 331 -5.00 0.16 10.22
N GLY A 332 -5.64 0.43 11.35
CA GLY A 332 -5.87 1.78 11.81
C GLY A 332 -6.76 2.57 10.87
N TRP A 333 -6.26 3.67 10.37
CA TRP A 333 -6.95 4.48 9.37
C TRP A 333 -6.87 3.82 7.99
N ARG A 334 -8.02 3.30 7.51
CA ARG A 334 -8.11 2.48 6.29
C ARG A 334 -8.35 3.32 5.04
N TYR A 335 -7.45 4.23 4.75
CA TYR A 335 -7.51 5.06 3.54
C TYR A 335 -6.95 4.32 2.33
N HIS A 336 -7.42 4.73 1.14
CA HIS A 336 -6.85 4.29 -0.13
C HIS A 336 -6.00 5.41 -0.73
N ALA A 337 -4.69 5.20 -0.77
CA ALA A 337 -3.75 6.23 -1.21
C ALA A 337 -3.99 6.67 -2.66
N ARG A 338 -4.35 5.75 -3.56
CA ARG A 338 -4.69 6.08 -4.95
C ARG A 338 -5.84 7.09 -5.02
N ASP A 339 -6.92 6.81 -4.30
CA ASP A 339 -8.12 7.66 -4.34
C ASP A 339 -7.86 9.02 -3.72
N LEU A 340 -7.12 9.06 -2.61
CA LEU A 340 -6.72 10.32 -1.98
C LEU A 340 -5.74 11.12 -2.86
N ALA A 341 -4.89 10.44 -3.62
CA ALA A 341 -3.98 11.11 -4.55
C ALA A 341 -4.74 11.81 -5.68
N VAL A 342 -5.80 11.19 -6.19
CA VAL A 342 -6.67 11.83 -7.19
C VAL A 342 -7.36 13.05 -6.60
N TYR A 343 -7.88 12.94 -5.38
CA TYR A 343 -8.46 14.09 -4.66
C TYR A 343 -7.44 15.22 -4.50
N ARG A 344 -6.22 14.89 -4.09
CA ARG A 344 -5.13 15.85 -3.93
C ARG A 344 -4.79 16.55 -5.26
N ALA A 345 -4.67 15.80 -6.33
CA ALA A 345 -4.40 16.34 -7.66
C ALA A 345 -5.49 17.31 -8.11
N HIS A 346 -6.76 16.95 -7.87
CA HIS A 346 -7.89 17.84 -8.16
C HIS A 346 -7.84 19.11 -7.31
N SER A 347 -7.60 18.99 -6.02
CA SER A 347 -7.50 20.12 -5.10
C SER A 347 -6.37 21.09 -5.48
N GLU A 348 -5.23 20.56 -5.91
CA GLU A 348 -4.06 21.35 -6.33
C GLU A 348 -4.08 21.74 -7.81
N GLN A 349 -5.07 21.29 -8.57
CA GLN A 349 -5.21 21.56 -10.02
C GLN A 349 -3.96 21.15 -10.81
N ILE A 350 -3.55 19.91 -10.62
CA ILE A 350 -2.40 19.30 -11.29
C ILE A 350 -2.80 17.98 -11.93
N PRO A 351 -2.05 17.51 -12.94
CA PRO A 351 -2.28 16.20 -13.52
C PRO A 351 -1.85 15.08 -12.58
N ILE A 352 -2.56 13.96 -12.67
CA ILE A 352 -2.19 12.70 -12.04
C ILE A 352 -2.15 11.60 -13.08
N ILE A 353 -1.11 10.79 -13.03
CA ILE A 353 -0.91 9.65 -13.92
C ILE A 353 -1.02 8.37 -13.11
N LEU A 354 -1.98 7.54 -13.46
CA LEU A 354 -2.17 6.22 -12.90
C LEU A 354 -1.66 5.20 -13.92
N GLY A 355 -0.57 4.53 -13.61
CA GLY A 355 0.07 3.58 -14.52
C GLY A 355 -0.18 2.14 -14.11
N SER A 356 -0.56 1.28 -15.05
CA SER A 356 -0.71 -0.15 -14.81
C SER A 356 -0.84 -0.93 -16.12
N ALA A 357 -0.27 -2.13 -16.14
CA ALA A 357 -0.55 -3.12 -17.18
C ALA A 357 -1.91 -3.79 -16.96
N THR A 358 -2.39 -3.80 -15.73
CA THR A 358 -3.63 -4.46 -15.31
C THR A 358 -4.46 -3.50 -14.46
N PRO A 359 -5.04 -2.46 -15.06
CA PRO A 359 -5.74 -1.43 -14.28
C PRO A 359 -6.87 -1.99 -13.42
N ALA A 360 -7.07 -1.38 -12.26
CA ALA A 360 -8.18 -1.69 -11.38
C ALA A 360 -9.51 -1.44 -12.08
N LEU A 361 -10.52 -2.25 -11.78
CA LEU A 361 -11.83 -2.10 -12.39
C LEU A 361 -12.49 -0.75 -12.04
N GLU A 362 -12.26 -0.24 -10.85
CA GLU A 362 -12.71 1.09 -10.43
C GLU A 362 -12.14 2.19 -11.34
N THR A 363 -10.86 2.08 -11.66
CA THR A 363 -10.18 3.03 -12.55
C THR A 363 -10.71 2.94 -13.98
N LEU A 364 -10.90 1.72 -14.49
CA LEU A 364 -11.49 1.51 -15.80
C LEU A 364 -12.93 2.00 -15.88
N CYS A 365 -13.70 1.86 -14.81
CA CYS A 365 -15.05 2.43 -14.72
C CYS A 365 -15.00 3.96 -14.83
N ASN A 366 -14.06 4.60 -14.17
CA ASN A 366 -13.86 6.05 -14.28
C ASN A 366 -13.46 6.49 -15.69
N VAL A 367 -12.73 5.67 -16.43
CA VAL A 367 -12.44 5.91 -17.84
C VAL A 367 -13.70 5.81 -18.68
N GLN A 368 -14.53 4.78 -18.47
CA GLN A 368 -15.81 4.61 -19.19
C GLN A 368 -16.77 5.79 -18.94
N GLN A 369 -16.79 6.30 -17.72
CA GLN A 369 -17.62 7.46 -17.34
C GLN A 369 -17.00 8.80 -17.73
N LYS A 370 -15.89 8.79 -18.45
CA LYS A 370 -15.16 9.98 -18.92
C LYS A 370 -14.63 10.89 -17.80
N LYS A 371 -14.48 10.36 -16.60
CA LYS A 371 -13.84 11.06 -15.48
C LYS A 371 -12.33 11.05 -15.60
N TYR A 372 -11.77 9.95 -16.16
CA TYR A 372 -10.35 9.78 -16.43
C TYR A 372 -10.16 9.63 -17.94
N ARG A 373 -8.99 10.04 -18.43
CA ARG A 373 -8.58 9.89 -19.82
C ARG A 373 -7.65 8.69 -19.96
N LEU A 374 -7.78 7.97 -21.06
CA LEU A 374 -7.01 6.74 -21.31
C LEU A 374 -5.88 6.99 -22.29
N LEU A 375 -4.69 6.54 -21.93
CA LEU A 375 -3.51 6.47 -22.81
C LEU A 375 -3.03 5.02 -22.84
N ARG A 376 -2.87 4.45 -24.04
CA ARG A 376 -2.45 3.06 -24.19
C ARG A 376 -1.04 2.96 -24.75
N LEU A 377 -0.26 2.05 -24.15
CA LEU A 377 1.03 1.63 -24.65
C LEU A 377 0.93 0.13 -24.97
N THR A 378 0.78 -0.19 -26.25
CA THR A 378 0.53 -1.58 -26.68
C THR A 378 1.78 -2.30 -27.15
N ARG A 379 2.86 -1.57 -27.42
CA ARG A 379 4.11 -2.13 -27.94
C ARG A 379 5.05 -2.50 -26.81
N ARG A 380 5.52 -3.77 -26.83
CA ARG A 380 6.57 -4.21 -25.93
C ARG A 380 7.93 -3.72 -26.44
N ALA A 381 8.76 -3.25 -25.49
CA ALA A 381 10.17 -3.00 -25.78
C ALA A 381 10.91 -4.34 -25.86
N GLY A 382 11.63 -4.60 -26.97
CA GLY A 382 12.45 -5.79 -27.14
C GLY A 382 11.76 -6.97 -27.84
N ASN A 383 12.52 -8.07 -28.04
CA ASN A 383 12.11 -9.25 -28.78
C ASN A 383 11.55 -10.37 -27.87
N ALA A 384 10.86 -10.02 -26.78
CA ALA A 384 10.29 -11.01 -25.88
C ALA A 384 9.16 -11.80 -26.57
N ARG A 385 9.28 -13.13 -26.62
CA ARG A 385 8.23 -14.00 -27.10
C ARG A 385 7.15 -14.16 -26.04
N PRO A 386 5.86 -14.19 -26.44
CA PRO A 386 4.81 -14.51 -25.46
C PRO A 386 4.98 -15.95 -24.94
N ALA A 387 4.67 -16.15 -23.66
CA ALA A 387 4.71 -17.47 -23.04
C ALA A 387 3.66 -18.40 -23.66
N ILE A 388 4.00 -19.68 -23.78
CA ILE A 388 3.05 -20.72 -24.20
C ILE A 388 2.14 -21.03 -23.03
N GLN A 389 0.83 -21.01 -23.23
CA GLN A 389 -0.17 -21.26 -22.20
C GLN A 389 -0.70 -22.69 -22.30
N HIS A 390 -0.87 -23.31 -21.14
CA HIS A 390 -1.53 -24.64 -21.05
C HIS A 390 -2.57 -24.58 -19.93
N VAL A 391 -3.76 -25.06 -20.22
CA VAL A 391 -4.83 -25.22 -19.22
C VAL A 391 -5.02 -26.71 -18.98
N LEU A 392 -4.86 -27.12 -17.72
CA LEU A 392 -5.03 -28.52 -17.33
C LEU A 392 -6.35 -28.69 -16.59
N ASP A 393 -7.15 -29.68 -17.01
CA ASP A 393 -8.39 -30.05 -16.36
C ASP A 393 -8.09 -31.01 -15.20
N LEU A 394 -8.43 -30.57 -13.98
CA LEU A 394 -8.20 -31.36 -12.78
C LEU A 394 -9.27 -32.43 -12.51
N LYS A 395 -10.39 -32.42 -13.22
CA LYS A 395 -11.50 -33.34 -12.96
C LYS A 395 -11.04 -34.79 -13.05
N GLY A 396 -11.24 -35.54 -11.96
CA GLY A 396 -10.93 -36.97 -11.90
C GLY A 396 -9.44 -37.32 -11.96
N GLN A 397 -8.55 -36.33 -11.96
CA GLN A 397 -7.09 -36.57 -12.04
C GLN A 397 -6.55 -37.03 -10.66
N LYS A 398 -5.58 -37.94 -10.70
CA LYS A 398 -4.83 -38.34 -9.49
C LYS A 398 -3.78 -37.28 -9.20
N VAL A 399 -4.16 -36.31 -8.37
CA VAL A 399 -3.25 -35.22 -7.99
C VAL A 399 -2.29 -35.67 -6.91
N GLN A 400 -1.06 -35.18 -6.95
CA GLN A 400 -0.04 -35.33 -5.92
C GLN A 400 0.34 -33.95 -5.42
N ALA A 401 0.24 -33.69 -4.11
CA ALA A 401 0.45 -32.37 -3.54
C ALA A 401 -0.45 -31.29 -4.17
N GLY A 402 -1.63 -31.66 -4.63
CA GLY A 402 -2.52 -30.76 -5.37
C GLY A 402 -2.12 -30.50 -6.81
N LEU A 403 -1.07 -31.15 -7.31
CA LEU A 403 -0.55 -30.96 -8.66
C LEU A 403 -1.04 -32.06 -9.61
N ALA A 404 -1.50 -31.66 -10.80
CA ALA A 404 -1.87 -32.60 -11.84
C ALA A 404 -0.62 -33.37 -12.35
N PRO A 405 -0.77 -34.63 -12.77
CA PRO A 405 0.36 -35.42 -13.29
C PRO A 405 1.09 -34.75 -14.46
N ALA A 406 0.36 -34.10 -15.38
CA ALA A 406 0.94 -33.37 -16.48
C ALA A 406 1.80 -32.17 -16.02
N LEU A 407 1.41 -31.50 -14.98
CA LEU A 407 2.20 -30.40 -14.41
C LEU A 407 3.51 -30.92 -13.80
N ILE A 408 3.44 -32.01 -13.02
CA ILE A 408 4.64 -32.63 -12.44
C ILE A 408 5.63 -33.03 -13.53
N THR A 409 5.15 -33.61 -14.61
CA THR A 409 6.00 -33.98 -15.76
C THR A 409 6.69 -32.77 -16.38
N ARG A 410 5.95 -31.66 -16.58
CA ARG A 410 6.51 -30.40 -17.09
C ARG A 410 7.53 -29.79 -16.13
N MET A 411 7.25 -29.82 -14.86
CA MET A 411 8.19 -29.34 -13.84
C MET A 411 9.52 -30.10 -13.91
N ARG A 412 9.46 -31.43 -14.00
CA ARG A 412 10.67 -32.27 -14.14
C ARG A 412 11.47 -31.91 -15.39
N GLN A 413 10.81 -31.68 -16.51
CA GLN A 413 11.49 -31.29 -17.76
C GLN A 413 12.24 -29.96 -17.59
N HIS A 414 11.63 -28.98 -17.03
CA HIS A 414 12.27 -27.67 -16.77
C HIS A 414 13.41 -27.75 -15.79
N LEU A 415 13.23 -28.50 -14.70
CA LEU A 415 14.25 -28.68 -13.67
C LEU A 415 15.45 -29.49 -14.18
N GLN A 416 15.21 -30.50 -14.99
CA GLN A 416 16.29 -31.29 -15.64
C GLN A 416 17.10 -30.45 -16.63
N ALA A 417 16.50 -29.44 -17.23
CA ALA A 417 17.17 -28.48 -18.10
C ALA A 417 17.89 -27.38 -17.31
N ASN A 418 17.99 -27.53 -15.98
CA ASN A 418 18.63 -26.59 -15.05
C ASN A 418 17.91 -25.23 -14.98
N ASN A 419 16.61 -25.22 -15.24
CA ASN A 419 15.76 -24.04 -15.13
C ASN A 419 14.98 -24.01 -13.82
N GLN A 420 14.36 -22.87 -13.54
CA GLN A 420 13.57 -22.65 -12.34
C GLN A 420 12.07 -22.69 -12.66
N VAL A 421 11.29 -23.09 -11.66
CA VAL A 421 9.84 -23.19 -11.71
C VAL A 421 9.23 -22.35 -10.59
N ILE A 422 8.21 -21.55 -10.92
CA ILE A 422 7.42 -20.83 -9.91
C ILE A 422 6.03 -21.45 -9.82
N LEU A 423 5.62 -21.75 -8.59
CA LEU A 423 4.26 -22.18 -8.26
C LEU A 423 3.55 -21.04 -7.52
N PHE A 424 2.50 -20.49 -8.10
CA PHE A 424 1.69 -19.45 -7.49
C PHE A 424 0.47 -20.03 -6.81
N LEU A 425 0.25 -19.59 -5.58
CA LEU A 425 -0.93 -19.89 -4.80
C LEU A 425 -1.65 -18.61 -4.42
N ASN A 426 -2.98 -18.67 -4.26
CA ASN A 426 -3.72 -17.59 -3.66
C ASN A 426 -3.41 -17.50 -2.17
N ARG A 427 -3.57 -16.31 -1.63
CA ARG A 427 -3.44 -16.06 -0.21
C ARG A 427 -4.44 -16.91 0.57
N ARG A 428 -3.99 -17.38 1.75
CA ARG A 428 -4.73 -18.24 2.67
C ARG A 428 -6.23 -17.99 2.74
N GLY A 429 -7.01 -19.06 2.53
CA GLY A 429 -8.23 -19.41 3.23
C GLY A 429 -9.39 -18.44 3.18
N PHE A 430 -9.45 -17.58 2.20
CA PHE A 430 -10.55 -16.67 2.10
C PHE A 430 -11.68 -17.27 1.31
N ALA A 431 -12.82 -17.51 1.98
CA ALA A 431 -14.05 -17.95 1.38
C ALA A 431 -13.94 -19.22 0.51
N PRO A 432 -13.43 -20.35 1.04
CA PRO A 432 -13.33 -21.56 0.25
C PRO A 432 -14.71 -22.03 -0.17
N ALA A 433 -14.87 -22.32 -1.46
CA ALA A 433 -16.04 -22.97 -1.99
C ALA A 433 -15.92 -24.50 -1.80
N LEU A 434 -17.05 -25.19 -1.83
CA LEU A 434 -17.08 -26.65 -1.84
C LEU A 434 -17.22 -27.14 -3.28
N LEU A 435 -16.32 -28.03 -3.71
CA LEU A 435 -16.22 -28.49 -5.07
C LEU A 435 -16.13 -30.03 -5.13
N CYS A 436 -16.75 -30.63 -6.14
CA CYS A 436 -16.55 -32.06 -6.43
C CYS A 436 -15.32 -32.23 -7.33
N HIS A 437 -14.35 -33.00 -6.86
CA HIS A 437 -13.14 -33.28 -7.63
C HIS A 437 -13.41 -34.07 -8.91
N ASP A 438 -14.41 -34.95 -8.90
CA ASP A 438 -14.67 -35.85 -10.04
C ASP A 438 -15.44 -35.19 -11.18
N CYS A 439 -16.43 -34.33 -10.87
CA CYS A 439 -17.26 -33.72 -11.91
C CYS A 439 -17.17 -32.19 -11.99
N GLY A 440 -16.53 -31.55 -11.00
CA GLY A 440 -16.41 -30.09 -10.95
C GLY A 440 -17.63 -29.37 -10.40
N TRP A 441 -18.64 -30.09 -9.88
CA TRP A 441 -19.78 -29.44 -9.23
C TRP A 441 -19.34 -28.48 -8.14
N ILE A 442 -20.00 -27.32 -8.05
CA ILE A 442 -19.74 -26.31 -7.01
C ILE A 442 -21.05 -26.01 -6.28
N ALA A 443 -20.96 -25.89 -4.96
CA ALA A 443 -22.12 -25.56 -4.14
C ALA A 443 -22.53 -24.10 -4.37
N GLU A 444 -23.70 -23.92 -4.98
CA GLU A 444 -24.31 -22.61 -5.25
C GLU A 444 -25.53 -22.41 -4.34
N CYS A 445 -25.74 -21.15 -3.90
CA CYS A 445 -26.94 -20.81 -3.15
C CYS A 445 -28.16 -20.84 -4.09
N PRO A 446 -29.22 -21.61 -3.76
CA PRO A 446 -30.40 -21.67 -4.61
C PRO A 446 -31.24 -20.38 -4.60
N ARG A 447 -31.01 -19.48 -3.65
CA ARG A 447 -31.72 -18.19 -3.53
C ARG A 447 -30.98 -17.03 -4.19
N CYS A 448 -29.68 -17.17 -4.39
CA CYS A 448 -28.79 -16.14 -4.95
C CYS A 448 -27.94 -16.77 -6.03
N ASP A 449 -27.39 -15.94 -6.91
CA ASP A 449 -26.39 -16.38 -7.90
C ASP A 449 -24.97 -16.37 -7.32
N HIS A 450 -24.84 -16.63 -6.01
CA HIS A 450 -23.57 -16.66 -5.30
C HIS A 450 -23.20 -18.08 -4.88
N TYR A 451 -21.89 -18.33 -4.75
CA TYR A 451 -21.39 -19.61 -4.27
C TYR A 451 -21.43 -19.65 -2.76
N TYR A 452 -21.73 -20.83 -2.22
CA TYR A 452 -21.63 -21.07 -0.78
C TYR A 452 -20.17 -20.99 -0.32
N THR A 453 -19.96 -20.43 0.87
CA THR A 453 -18.69 -20.51 1.58
C THR A 453 -18.71 -21.71 2.51
N LEU A 454 -17.66 -22.54 2.46
CA LEU A 454 -17.49 -23.66 3.36
C LEU A 454 -16.90 -23.22 4.69
N HIS A 455 -17.62 -23.48 5.78
CA HIS A 455 -17.13 -23.32 7.14
C HIS A 455 -16.74 -24.69 7.69
N GLN A 456 -15.46 -25.06 7.56
CA GLN A 456 -14.97 -26.41 7.90
C GLN A 456 -15.14 -26.77 9.36
N ALA A 457 -14.86 -25.84 10.28
CA ALA A 457 -14.97 -26.09 11.71
C ALA A 457 -16.38 -26.43 12.16
N GLN A 458 -17.39 -25.92 11.47
CA GLN A 458 -18.80 -26.08 11.79
C GLN A 458 -19.48 -27.06 10.85
N GLN A 459 -18.79 -27.57 9.84
CA GLN A 459 -19.29 -28.53 8.85
C GLN A 459 -20.57 -28.06 8.15
N HIS A 460 -20.66 -26.78 7.81
CA HIS A 460 -21.79 -26.24 7.06
C HIS A 460 -21.37 -25.26 5.95
N LEU A 461 -22.28 -25.07 5.02
CA LEU A 461 -22.18 -24.10 3.93
C LEU A 461 -23.02 -22.89 4.26
N ARG A 462 -22.51 -21.69 3.99
CA ARG A 462 -23.20 -20.43 4.25
C ARG A 462 -23.09 -19.50 3.05
N CYS A 463 -24.22 -18.93 2.64
CA CYS A 463 -24.22 -17.87 1.63
C CYS A 463 -23.91 -16.52 2.30
N HIS A 464 -22.81 -15.89 1.93
CA HIS A 464 -22.43 -14.58 2.46
C HIS A 464 -23.23 -13.42 1.84
N HIS A 465 -24.21 -13.72 1.00
CA HIS A 465 -25.12 -12.74 0.42
C HIS A 465 -26.49 -12.72 1.10
N CYS A 466 -27.10 -13.88 1.33
CA CYS A 466 -28.45 -13.98 1.92
C CYS A 466 -28.49 -14.72 3.24
N ASP A 467 -27.37 -15.19 3.75
CA ASP A 467 -27.21 -15.96 5.00
C ASP A 467 -27.90 -17.33 4.99
N SER A 468 -28.30 -17.84 3.83
CA SER A 468 -28.77 -19.20 3.70
C SER A 468 -27.71 -20.20 4.16
N GLN A 469 -28.11 -21.23 4.93
CA GLN A 469 -27.19 -22.23 5.47
C GLN A 469 -27.67 -23.63 5.09
N LEU A 470 -26.70 -24.47 4.76
CA LEU A 470 -26.93 -25.90 4.49
C LEU A 470 -25.85 -26.73 5.17
N PRO A 471 -26.14 -27.94 5.61
CA PRO A 471 -25.12 -28.90 6.01
C PRO A 471 -24.28 -29.30 4.79
N VAL A 472 -23.04 -29.67 5.02
CA VAL A 472 -22.17 -30.20 3.94
C VAL A 472 -22.77 -31.52 3.45
N PRO A 473 -23.05 -31.67 2.13
CA PRO A 473 -23.55 -32.90 1.58
C PRO A 473 -22.51 -34.01 1.70
N ARG A 474 -22.96 -35.24 1.93
CA ARG A 474 -22.08 -36.42 2.00
C ARG A 474 -21.64 -36.92 0.64
N GLN A 475 -22.42 -36.64 -0.38
CA GLN A 475 -22.18 -37.01 -1.75
C GLN A 475 -22.45 -35.83 -2.67
N CYS A 476 -21.74 -35.76 -3.81
CA CYS A 476 -22.00 -34.77 -4.82
C CYS A 476 -23.46 -34.90 -5.33
N PRO A 477 -24.25 -33.82 -5.28
CA PRO A 477 -25.60 -33.83 -5.83
C PRO A 477 -25.67 -34.09 -7.33
N SER A 478 -24.59 -33.85 -8.06
CA SER A 478 -24.51 -33.98 -9.52
C SER A 478 -24.10 -35.39 -9.96
N CYS A 479 -23.01 -35.94 -9.38
CA CYS A 479 -22.44 -37.22 -9.83
C CYS A 479 -22.42 -38.32 -8.78
N GLY A 480 -22.80 -38.04 -7.54
CA GLY A 480 -22.81 -39.03 -6.46
C GLY A 480 -21.46 -39.33 -5.84
N SER A 481 -20.38 -38.68 -6.29
CA SER A 481 -19.04 -38.87 -5.72
C SER A 481 -18.96 -38.40 -4.28
N THR A 482 -18.18 -39.10 -3.48
CA THR A 482 -17.86 -38.68 -2.10
C THR A 482 -16.63 -37.76 -2.04
N HIS A 483 -16.01 -37.48 -3.17
CA HIS A 483 -14.77 -36.68 -3.27
C HIS A 483 -15.08 -35.20 -3.34
N LEU A 484 -15.71 -34.67 -2.30
CA LEU A 484 -15.99 -33.24 -2.13
C LEU A 484 -14.82 -32.59 -1.38
N VAL A 485 -14.23 -31.56 -1.97
CA VAL A 485 -13.03 -30.90 -1.46
C VAL A 485 -13.23 -29.42 -1.32
N PRO A 486 -12.60 -28.79 -0.31
CA PRO A 486 -12.54 -27.34 -0.26
C PRO A 486 -11.58 -26.82 -1.34
N VAL A 487 -11.90 -25.68 -1.91
CA VAL A 487 -11.03 -25.02 -2.88
C VAL A 487 -9.96 -24.23 -2.13
N GLY A 488 -8.69 -24.47 -2.43
CA GLY A 488 -7.56 -23.72 -1.89
C GLY A 488 -6.48 -24.62 -1.27
N LEU A 489 -5.23 -24.32 -1.58
CA LEU A 489 -4.06 -24.98 -1.04
C LEU A 489 -3.23 -23.99 -0.22
N GLY A 490 -2.74 -24.42 0.96
CA GLY A 490 -1.80 -23.62 1.76
C GLY A 490 -0.35 -23.78 1.28
N THR A 491 0.43 -22.70 1.30
CA THR A 491 1.84 -22.71 0.90
C THR A 491 2.71 -23.65 1.75
N GLU A 492 2.43 -23.75 3.04
CA GLU A 492 3.18 -24.60 3.96
C GLU A 492 3.02 -26.10 3.66
N GLN A 493 1.78 -26.53 3.37
CA GLN A 493 1.49 -27.90 3.01
C GLN A 493 2.13 -28.29 1.68
N LEU A 494 2.18 -27.36 0.72
CA LEU A 494 2.76 -27.61 -0.60
C LEU A 494 4.26 -27.86 -0.50
N GLU A 495 5.00 -27.07 0.27
CA GLU A 495 6.44 -27.24 0.46
C GLU A 495 6.77 -28.64 1.02
N GLN A 496 6.03 -29.06 2.06
CA GLN A 496 6.22 -30.34 2.70
C GLN A 496 5.93 -31.53 1.77
N THR A 497 4.96 -31.39 0.89
CA THR A 497 4.53 -32.47 -0.02
C THR A 497 5.35 -32.48 -1.30
N LEU A 498 5.95 -31.38 -1.72
CA LEU A 498 6.84 -31.33 -2.89
C LEU A 498 8.22 -31.94 -2.64
N ALA A 499 8.74 -31.83 -1.44
CA ALA A 499 10.07 -32.32 -1.11
C ALA A 499 10.28 -33.80 -1.47
N PRO A 500 9.33 -34.73 -1.18
CA PRO A 500 9.48 -36.12 -1.61
C PRO A 500 9.41 -36.34 -3.12
N LEU A 501 8.70 -35.46 -3.86
CA LEU A 501 8.57 -35.53 -5.32
C LEU A 501 9.82 -35.05 -6.04
N PHE A 502 10.54 -34.09 -5.44
CA PHE A 502 11.74 -33.46 -6.00
C PHE A 502 12.86 -33.40 -4.96
N PRO A 503 13.42 -34.58 -4.56
CA PRO A 503 14.34 -34.63 -3.43
C PRO A 503 15.66 -33.90 -3.66
N ASP A 504 16.09 -33.78 -4.92
CA ASP A 504 17.38 -33.16 -5.28
C ASP A 504 17.26 -31.69 -5.70
N VAL A 505 16.07 -31.10 -5.58
CA VAL A 505 15.82 -29.73 -6.00
C VAL A 505 15.56 -28.84 -4.80
N PRO A 506 16.28 -27.71 -4.67
CA PRO A 506 15.98 -26.73 -3.62
C PRO A 506 14.57 -26.14 -3.80
N ILE A 507 13.84 -26.03 -2.72
CA ILE A 507 12.50 -25.42 -2.68
C ILE A 507 12.58 -24.17 -1.81
N SER A 508 12.19 -23.02 -2.37
CA SER A 508 12.18 -21.75 -1.67
C SER A 508 10.75 -21.24 -1.59
N ARG A 509 10.27 -20.98 -0.37
CA ARG A 509 8.98 -20.37 -0.12
C ARG A 509 9.17 -18.87 0.13
N ILE A 510 8.50 -18.03 -0.67
CA ILE A 510 8.53 -16.58 -0.55
C ILE A 510 7.13 -16.10 -0.27
N ASP A 511 6.85 -15.81 1.01
CA ASP A 511 5.60 -15.25 1.49
C ASP A 511 5.88 -14.25 2.63
N ARG A 512 4.84 -13.65 3.19
CA ARG A 512 5.01 -12.69 4.29
C ARG A 512 5.68 -13.30 5.51
N ASP A 513 5.38 -14.56 5.83
CA ASP A 513 5.92 -15.22 7.01
C ASP A 513 7.43 -15.47 6.87
N THR A 514 7.89 -15.78 5.66
CA THR A 514 9.31 -16.05 5.38
C THR A 514 10.12 -14.78 5.12
N THR A 515 9.48 -13.65 4.84
CA THR A 515 10.14 -12.37 4.51
C THR A 515 9.96 -11.28 5.56
N SER A 516 9.38 -11.62 6.71
CA SER A 516 9.10 -10.67 7.79
C SER A 516 10.33 -10.09 8.47
N ARG A 517 11.48 -10.78 8.41
CA ARG A 517 12.75 -10.28 8.94
C ARG A 517 13.40 -9.32 7.94
N LYS A 518 13.95 -8.23 8.44
CA LYS A 518 14.71 -7.28 7.63
C LYS A 518 15.84 -7.98 6.89
N GLY A 519 15.85 -7.85 5.57
CA GLY A 519 16.87 -8.47 4.70
C GLY A 519 16.60 -9.92 4.31
N ALA A 520 15.58 -10.59 4.87
CA ALA A 520 15.27 -11.99 4.53
C ALA A 520 14.84 -12.14 3.07
N LEU A 521 14.00 -11.25 2.55
CA LEU A 521 13.60 -11.24 1.15
C LEU A 521 14.79 -11.07 0.21
N GLU A 522 15.69 -10.14 0.53
CA GLU A 522 16.89 -9.87 -0.28
C GLU A 522 17.83 -11.07 -0.32
N GLN A 523 18.01 -11.77 0.80
CA GLN A 523 18.80 -13.00 0.85
C GLN A 523 18.20 -14.12 0.01
N GLN A 524 16.88 -14.31 0.10
CA GLN A 524 16.19 -15.34 -0.68
C GLN A 524 16.26 -15.05 -2.17
N LEU A 525 16.09 -13.79 -2.57
CA LEU A 525 16.21 -13.37 -3.97
C LEU A 525 17.64 -13.53 -4.48
N ALA A 526 18.65 -13.25 -3.67
CA ALA A 526 20.05 -13.45 -4.04
C ALA A 526 20.36 -14.92 -4.32
N GLU A 527 19.84 -15.85 -3.51
CA GLU A 527 19.98 -17.29 -3.74
C GLU A 527 19.32 -17.72 -5.04
N VAL A 528 18.14 -17.20 -5.33
CA VAL A 528 17.41 -17.49 -6.57
C VAL A 528 18.20 -16.98 -7.79
N HIS A 529 18.76 -15.79 -7.72
CA HIS A 529 19.52 -15.18 -8.81
C HIS A 529 20.87 -15.85 -9.10
N ARG A 530 21.38 -16.68 -8.18
CA ARG A 530 22.59 -17.49 -8.44
C ARG A 530 22.40 -18.52 -9.54
N GLY A 531 21.13 -18.83 -9.91
CA GLY A 531 20.82 -19.79 -10.95
C GLY A 531 20.75 -21.23 -10.47
N GLY A 532 20.57 -22.16 -11.40
CA GLY A 532 20.40 -23.57 -11.11
C GLY A 532 18.94 -23.97 -10.90
N ALA A 533 18.67 -25.28 -11.01
CA ALA A 533 17.32 -25.81 -10.83
C ALA A 533 16.77 -25.49 -9.44
N ARG A 534 15.55 -24.93 -9.38
CA ARG A 534 14.91 -24.53 -8.13
C ARG A 534 13.41 -24.45 -8.32
N ILE A 535 12.67 -24.78 -7.27
CA ILE A 535 11.23 -24.56 -7.21
C ILE A 535 10.96 -23.38 -6.25
N LEU A 536 10.27 -22.38 -6.76
CA LEU A 536 9.81 -21.23 -5.97
C LEU A 536 8.32 -21.37 -5.71
N ILE A 537 7.92 -21.24 -4.46
CA ILE A 537 6.53 -21.24 -4.06
C ILE A 537 6.20 -19.88 -3.49
N GLY A 538 5.14 -19.25 -3.97
CA GLY A 538 4.77 -17.96 -3.46
C GLY A 538 3.38 -17.52 -3.80
N THR A 539 3.03 -16.42 -3.19
CA THR A 539 1.82 -15.66 -3.43
C THR A 539 2.11 -14.51 -4.38
N GLN A 540 1.23 -13.55 -4.45
CA GLN A 540 1.38 -12.36 -5.29
C GLN A 540 2.71 -11.61 -5.11
N MET A 541 3.40 -11.78 -3.99
CA MET A 541 4.71 -11.12 -3.78
C MET A 541 5.74 -11.46 -4.86
N LEU A 542 5.74 -12.71 -5.37
CA LEU A 542 6.67 -13.12 -6.43
C LEU A 542 6.37 -12.47 -7.78
N ALA A 543 5.12 -12.11 -8.05
CA ALA A 543 4.72 -11.54 -9.34
C ALA A 543 5.13 -10.07 -9.46
N LYS A 544 5.35 -9.40 -8.34
CA LYS A 544 5.48 -7.94 -8.28
C LYS A 544 6.94 -7.50 -8.32
N GLY A 545 7.36 -6.89 -9.41
CA GLY A 545 8.62 -6.18 -9.51
C GLY A 545 9.91 -7.00 -9.59
N HIS A 546 9.86 -8.31 -9.40
CA HIS A 546 11.05 -9.17 -9.42
C HIS A 546 11.29 -9.77 -10.79
N HIS A 547 12.54 -9.74 -11.23
CA HIS A 547 12.98 -10.33 -12.46
C HIS A 547 13.69 -11.67 -12.17
N PHE A 548 13.17 -12.75 -12.74
CA PHE A 548 13.73 -14.10 -12.61
C PHE A 548 14.10 -14.64 -13.98
N PRO A 549 15.34 -14.38 -14.46
CA PRO A 549 15.73 -14.76 -15.83
C PRO A 549 15.76 -16.27 -16.08
N ASP A 550 15.97 -17.08 -15.02
CA ASP A 550 16.06 -18.53 -15.13
C ASP A 550 14.71 -19.25 -14.96
N VAL A 551 13.65 -18.52 -14.67
CA VAL A 551 12.31 -19.09 -14.56
C VAL A 551 11.72 -19.28 -15.96
N THR A 552 11.44 -20.53 -16.29
CA THR A 552 10.89 -20.91 -17.58
C THR A 552 9.50 -21.55 -17.49
N LEU A 553 9.08 -21.95 -16.30
CA LEU A 553 7.73 -22.47 -16.05
C LEU A 553 7.10 -21.73 -14.88
N VAL A 554 5.91 -21.22 -15.10
CA VAL A 554 5.07 -20.62 -14.07
C VAL A 554 3.75 -21.38 -14.03
N ALA A 555 3.36 -21.85 -12.85
CA ALA A 555 2.11 -22.55 -12.63
C ALA A 555 1.19 -21.80 -11.68
N LEU A 556 -0.06 -21.62 -12.08
CA LEU A 556 -1.13 -21.06 -11.27
C LEU A 556 -1.99 -22.21 -10.77
N LEU A 557 -1.89 -22.49 -9.45
CA LEU A 557 -2.44 -23.70 -8.86
C LEU A 557 -3.88 -23.56 -8.37
N ASP A 558 -4.27 -22.36 -7.96
CA ASP A 558 -5.57 -22.11 -7.32
C ASP A 558 -6.47 -21.20 -8.17
N VAL A 559 -6.66 -21.59 -9.43
CA VAL A 559 -7.57 -20.88 -10.33
C VAL A 559 -9.01 -21.01 -9.85
N ASP A 560 -9.42 -22.19 -9.37
CA ASP A 560 -10.77 -22.42 -8.83
C ASP A 560 -11.08 -21.52 -7.64
N GLY A 561 -10.13 -21.34 -6.72
CA GLY A 561 -10.27 -20.45 -5.59
C GLY A 561 -10.53 -19.01 -5.99
N ALA A 562 -9.95 -18.58 -7.08
CA ALA A 562 -10.16 -17.24 -7.63
C ALA A 562 -11.53 -17.09 -8.30
N LEU A 563 -11.94 -18.09 -9.09
CA LEU A 563 -13.20 -18.03 -9.87
C LEU A 563 -14.46 -18.22 -9.00
N PHE A 564 -14.36 -19.01 -7.93
CA PHE A 564 -15.50 -19.43 -7.12
C PHE A 564 -15.48 -18.90 -5.69
N SER A 565 -14.68 -17.90 -5.43
CA SER A 565 -14.66 -17.22 -4.13
C SER A 565 -15.94 -16.42 -3.90
N ALA A 566 -16.37 -16.34 -2.64
CA ALA A 566 -17.43 -15.42 -2.23
C ALA A 566 -16.99 -13.95 -2.36
N ASP A 567 -15.68 -13.68 -2.37
CA ASP A 567 -15.15 -12.34 -2.63
C ASP A 567 -15.17 -12.08 -4.15
N PHE A 568 -16.05 -11.18 -4.58
CA PHE A 568 -16.22 -10.85 -6.00
C PHE A 568 -14.97 -10.22 -6.63
N ARG A 569 -14.00 -9.76 -5.83
CA ARG A 569 -12.74 -9.18 -6.31
C ARG A 569 -11.69 -10.24 -6.64
N SER A 570 -11.92 -11.48 -6.27
CA SER A 570 -10.93 -12.55 -6.46
C SER A 570 -10.61 -12.81 -7.92
N ALA A 571 -11.60 -12.77 -8.80
CA ALA A 571 -11.40 -12.95 -10.24
C ALA A 571 -10.54 -11.83 -10.83
N GLU A 572 -10.75 -10.59 -10.42
CA GLU A 572 -9.93 -9.45 -10.84
C GLU A 572 -8.48 -9.61 -10.41
N ARG A 573 -8.24 -9.97 -9.15
CA ARG A 573 -6.88 -10.20 -8.63
C ARG A 573 -6.18 -11.32 -9.39
N PHE A 574 -6.89 -12.38 -9.68
CA PHE A 574 -6.36 -13.49 -10.46
C PHE A 574 -6.00 -13.04 -11.87
N ALA A 575 -6.87 -12.30 -12.54
CA ALA A 575 -6.62 -11.80 -13.90
C ALA A 575 -5.40 -10.87 -13.95
N GLN A 576 -5.23 -10.03 -12.94
CA GLN A 576 -4.06 -9.16 -12.80
C GLN A 576 -2.78 -9.99 -12.61
N LEU A 577 -2.83 -10.96 -11.71
CA LEU A 577 -1.69 -11.87 -11.47
C LEU A 577 -1.31 -12.64 -12.73
N TYR A 578 -2.27 -13.28 -13.37
CA TYR A 578 -2.04 -14.05 -14.59
C TYR A 578 -1.40 -13.18 -15.67
N THR A 579 -1.93 -12.00 -15.92
CA THR A 579 -1.43 -11.10 -16.97
C THR A 579 0.01 -10.67 -16.71
N GLN A 580 0.35 -10.36 -15.47
CA GLN A 580 1.69 -9.97 -15.08
C GLN A 580 2.69 -11.13 -15.21
N VAL A 581 2.29 -12.31 -14.76
CA VAL A 581 3.09 -13.52 -14.80
C VAL A 581 3.33 -13.96 -16.24
N ALA A 582 2.29 -14.00 -17.07
CA ALA A 582 2.38 -14.38 -18.47
C ALA A 582 3.31 -13.44 -19.26
N GLY A 583 3.37 -12.17 -18.88
CA GLY A 583 4.27 -11.19 -19.49
C GLY A 583 5.74 -11.34 -19.11
N ARG A 584 6.06 -12.14 -18.08
CA ARG A 584 7.44 -12.27 -17.54
C ARG A 584 8.10 -13.61 -17.79
N ALA A 585 7.33 -14.67 -18.06
CA ALA A 585 7.89 -15.99 -18.28
C ALA A 585 8.72 -16.03 -19.58
N GLY A 586 9.92 -16.63 -19.50
CA GLY A 586 10.76 -16.86 -20.67
C GLY A 586 11.57 -15.66 -21.15
N ARG A 587 11.90 -14.71 -20.31
CA ARG A 587 12.82 -13.62 -20.65
C ARG A 587 14.25 -14.13 -20.84
N ALA A 588 15.11 -13.31 -21.44
CA ALA A 588 16.53 -13.62 -21.75
C ALA A 588 16.72 -14.74 -22.78
N GLY A 589 15.84 -14.82 -23.80
CA GLY A 589 15.95 -15.74 -24.93
C GLY A 589 15.46 -17.16 -24.64
N LYS A 590 14.96 -17.45 -23.44
CA LYS A 590 14.35 -18.74 -23.09
C LYS A 590 12.85 -18.72 -23.35
N GLN A 591 12.31 -19.83 -23.90
CA GLN A 591 10.88 -19.97 -24.10
C GLN A 591 10.19 -20.25 -22.77
N GLY A 592 9.24 -19.38 -22.39
CA GLY A 592 8.46 -19.54 -21.17
C GLY A 592 7.17 -20.34 -21.39
N GLU A 593 6.74 -21.03 -20.33
CA GLU A 593 5.45 -21.70 -20.26
C GLU A 593 4.67 -21.23 -19.05
N VAL A 594 3.37 -21.03 -19.21
CA VAL A 594 2.43 -20.76 -18.13
C VAL A 594 1.39 -21.87 -18.11
N VAL A 595 1.26 -22.52 -16.96
CA VAL A 595 0.31 -23.62 -16.76
C VAL A 595 -0.73 -23.21 -15.74
N LEU A 596 -2.00 -23.33 -16.11
CA LEU A 596 -3.13 -23.13 -15.21
C LEU A 596 -3.81 -24.48 -15.01
N GLN A 597 -4.11 -24.83 -13.76
CA GLN A 597 -4.89 -26.03 -13.47
C GLN A 597 -6.21 -25.66 -12.78
N THR A 598 -7.29 -26.22 -13.27
CA THR A 598 -8.66 -25.89 -12.82
C THR A 598 -9.61 -27.04 -13.06
N HIS A 599 -10.66 -27.14 -12.25
CA HIS A 599 -11.79 -28.04 -12.51
C HIS A 599 -12.76 -27.46 -13.55
N HIS A 600 -12.60 -26.19 -13.92
CA HIS A 600 -13.49 -25.48 -14.84
C HIS A 600 -12.72 -24.76 -15.94
N PRO A 601 -12.06 -25.52 -16.86
CA PRO A 601 -11.28 -24.91 -17.94
C PRO A 601 -12.13 -24.09 -18.92
N GLU A 602 -13.44 -24.32 -18.95
CA GLU A 602 -14.38 -23.65 -19.84
C GLU A 602 -15.07 -22.41 -19.24
N HIS A 603 -14.69 -22.01 -18.02
CA HIS A 603 -15.30 -20.85 -17.37
C HIS A 603 -15.19 -19.59 -18.26
N PRO A 604 -16.32 -18.85 -18.48
CA PRO A 604 -16.33 -17.73 -19.43
C PRO A 604 -15.32 -16.64 -19.15
N LEU A 605 -15.13 -16.23 -17.90
CA LEU A 605 -14.13 -15.22 -17.53
C LEU A 605 -12.71 -15.71 -17.81
N LEU A 606 -12.42 -16.99 -17.51
CA LEU A 606 -11.12 -17.59 -17.78
C LEU A 606 -10.83 -17.64 -19.27
N GLN A 607 -11.79 -18.06 -20.08
CA GLN A 607 -11.67 -18.13 -21.54
C GLN A 607 -11.43 -16.73 -22.14
N THR A 608 -12.16 -15.73 -21.67
CA THR A 608 -11.98 -14.34 -22.11
C THR A 608 -10.57 -13.84 -21.78
N LEU A 609 -10.12 -14.08 -20.54
CA LEU A 609 -8.79 -13.66 -20.10
C LEU A 609 -7.67 -14.31 -20.95
N LEU A 610 -7.77 -15.62 -21.19
CA LEU A 610 -6.73 -16.37 -21.88
C LEU A 610 -6.67 -16.03 -23.38
N TYR A 611 -7.79 -15.87 -24.05
CA TYR A 611 -7.85 -15.71 -25.50
C TYR A 611 -8.06 -14.27 -25.97
N LYS A 612 -8.64 -13.39 -25.17
CA LYS A 612 -8.91 -12.00 -25.53
C LYS A 612 -8.14 -10.99 -24.72
N GLY A 613 -7.50 -11.41 -23.62
CA GLY A 613 -6.66 -10.57 -22.79
C GLY A 613 -7.37 -9.84 -21.65
N TYR A 614 -6.59 -9.08 -20.90
CA TYR A 614 -7.07 -8.41 -19.68
C TYR A 614 -8.15 -7.36 -19.95
N ASP A 615 -8.02 -6.57 -21.01
CA ASP A 615 -8.99 -5.51 -21.33
C ASP A 615 -10.39 -6.08 -21.59
N ALA A 616 -10.48 -7.16 -22.35
CA ALA A 616 -11.75 -7.85 -22.62
C ALA A 616 -12.30 -8.50 -21.34
N PHE A 617 -11.44 -9.10 -20.52
CA PHE A 617 -11.82 -9.62 -19.20
C PHE A 617 -12.41 -8.52 -18.32
N ALA A 618 -11.74 -7.38 -18.24
CA ALA A 618 -12.17 -6.25 -17.40
C ALA A 618 -13.52 -5.70 -17.84
N GLU A 619 -13.76 -5.58 -19.14
CA GLU A 619 -15.04 -5.15 -19.70
C GLU A 619 -16.16 -6.11 -19.32
N GLN A 620 -15.93 -7.41 -19.48
CA GLN A 620 -16.89 -8.44 -19.08
C GLN A 620 -17.15 -8.43 -17.57
N ALA A 621 -16.10 -8.33 -16.76
CA ALA A 621 -16.22 -8.29 -15.31
C ALA A 621 -16.99 -7.05 -14.81
N LEU A 622 -16.75 -5.89 -15.41
CA LEU A 622 -17.52 -4.68 -15.11
C LEU A 622 -19.00 -4.83 -15.46
N ALA A 623 -19.32 -5.43 -16.59
CA ALA A 623 -20.70 -5.71 -16.99
C ALA A 623 -21.40 -6.64 -15.99
N GLU A 624 -20.73 -7.70 -15.55
CA GLU A 624 -21.26 -8.61 -14.53
C GLU A 624 -21.48 -7.91 -13.18
N ARG A 625 -20.56 -7.08 -12.74
CA ARG A 625 -20.71 -6.30 -11.51
C ARG A 625 -21.87 -5.31 -11.58
N ARG A 626 -22.10 -4.74 -12.75
CA ARG A 626 -23.24 -3.85 -12.95
C ARG A 626 -24.57 -4.59 -12.80
N MET A 627 -24.69 -5.78 -13.42
CA MET A 627 -25.88 -6.62 -13.29
C MET A 627 -26.12 -7.05 -11.84
N MET A 628 -25.07 -7.35 -11.10
CA MET A 628 -25.14 -7.80 -9.71
C MET A 628 -25.18 -6.64 -8.71
N GLN A 629 -25.14 -5.40 -9.16
CA GLN A 629 -25.10 -4.18 -8.32
C GLN A 629 -23.93 -4.17 -7.33
N LEU A 630 -22.76 -4.53 -7.83
CA LEU A 630 -21.51 -4.54 -7.04
C LEU A 630 -20.64 -3.31 -7.35
N PRO A 631 -19.70 -2.95 -6.46
CA PRO A 631 -18.73 -1.89 -6.78
C PRO A 631 -17.97 -2.18 -8.08
N PRO A 632 -17.65 -1.15 -8.88
CA PRO A 632 -17.75 0.29 -8.62
C PRO A 632 -19.11 0.92 -8.91
N TRP A 633 -20.13 0.14 -9.28
CA TRP A 633 -21.48 0.64 -9.59
C TRP A 633 -22.28 0.99 -8.35
N THR A 634 -21.89 0.45 -7.22
CA THR A 634 -22.40 0.75 -5.88
C THR A 634 -21.23 1.08 -4.97
N SER A 635 -21.54 1.57 -3.78
CA SER A 635 -20.56 1.83 -2.73
C SER A 635 -20.75 0.88 -1.56
N HIS A 636 -19.67 0.40 -1.02
CA HIS A 636 -19.64 -0.51 0.14
C HIS A 636 -19.00 0.15 1.34
N VAL A 637 -19.53 -0.17 2.51
CA VAL A 637 -18.90 0.06 3.81
C VAL A 637 -19.09 -1.22 4.62
N ILE A 638 -18.01 -1.70 5.22
CA ILE A 638 -18.05 -2.85 6.13
C ILE A 638 -17.78 -2.37 7.55
N VAL A 639 -18.60 -2.80 8.50
CA VAL A 639 -18.32 -2.67 9.92
C VAL A 639 -17.91 -4.04 10.44
N ARG A 640 -16.69 -4.15 10.94
CA ARG A 640 -16.15 -5.38 11.54
C ARG A 640 -16.11 -5.21 13.03
N ALA A 641 -16.55 -6.24 13.74
CA ALA A 641 -16.52 -6.29 15.20
C ALA A 641 -15.90 -7.59 15.66
N GLU A 642 -15.11 -7.53 16.72
CA GLU A 642 -14.47 -8.70 17.29
C GLU A 642 -14.49 -8.65 18.82
N ASP A 643 -14.59 -9.83 19.44
CA ASP A 643 -14.52 -10.00 20.88
C ASP A 643 -14.12 -11.43 21.24
N HIS A 644 -13.61 -11.62 22.45
CA HIS A 644 -13.29 -12.95 22.99
C HIS A 644 -14.53 -13.81 23.22
N ASN A 645 -15.67 -13.17 23.54
CA ASN A 645 -16.97 -13.84 23.64
C ASN A 645 -17.68 -13.79 22.29
N ASN A 646 -17.98 -14.95 21.72
CA ASN A 646 -18.61 -15.07 20.39
C ASN A 646 -20.00 -14.44 20.29
N GLN A 647 -20.64 -14.09 21.40
CA GLN A 647 -21.99 -13.51 21.42
C GLN A 647 -21.99 -11.97 21.35
N HIS A 648 -20.93 -11.32 21.81
CA HIS A 648 -20.90 -9.86 21.91
C HIS A 648 -20.87 -9.15 20.56
N ALA A 649 -20.01 -9.60 19.65
CA ALA A 649 -19.87 -8.95 18.34
C ALA A 649 -21.15 -9.04 17.50
N PRO A 650 -21.79 -10.21 17.32
CA PRO A 650 -23.04 -10.27 16.56
C PRO A 650 -24.19 -9.51 17.21
N LEU A 651 -24.27 -9.46 18.53
CA LEU A 651 -25.28 -8.67 19.23
C LEU A 651 -25.10 -7.18 18.98
N PHE A 652 -23.87 -6.68 19.10
CA PHE A 652 -23.53 -5.29 18.79
C PHE A 652 -23.89 -4.94 17.35
N LEU A 653 -23.51 -5.78 16.40
CA LEU A 653 -23.78 -5.55 14.98
C LEU A 653 -25.28 -5.61 14.65
N GLN A 654 -26.04 -6.45 15.34
CA GLN A 654 -27.49 -6.48 15.17
C GLN A 654 -28.14 -5.18 15.66
N GLN A 655 -27.69 -4.67 16.79
CA GLN A 655 -28.15 -3.38 17.32
C GLN A 655 -27.76 -2.23 16.40
N LEU A 656 -26.56 -2.25 15.87
CA LEU A 656 -26.09 -1.28 14.89
C LEU A 656 -26.90 -1.33 13.59
N ARG A 657 -27.20 -2.52 13.10
CA ARG A 657 -28.07 -2.74 11.94
C ARG A 657 -29.44 -2.10 12.16
N ASN A 658 -30.06 -2.33 13.29
CA ASN A 658 -31.36 -1.75 13.64
C ASN A 658 -31.31 -0.23 13.68
N LEU A 659 -30.25 0.33 14.23
CA LEU A 659 -30.02 1.76 14.27
C LEU A 659 -29.89 2.37 12.87
N ILE A 660 -29.13 1.69 11.98
CA ILE A 660 -28.94 2.13 10.59
C ILE A 660 -30.28 2.11 9.82
N LEU A 661 -31.03 1.02 9.93
CA LEU A 661 -32.30 0.85 9.24
C LEU A 661 -33.41 1.78 9.76
N SER A 662 -33.31 2.22 10.99
CA SER A 662 -34.23 3.20 11.57
C SER A 662 -33.86 4.66 11.28
N SER A 663 -32.73 4.90 10.63
CA SER A 663 -32.29 6.23 10.24
C SER A 663 -33.31 6.89 9.29
N PRO A 664 -33.66 8.18 9.48
CA PRO A 664 -34.52 8.91 8.56
C PRO A 664 -33.97 8.99 7.13
N LEU A 665 -32.65 8.81 6.98
CA LEU A 665 -31.97 8.85 5.68
C LEU A 665 -31.95 7.50 4.97
N ALA A 666 -32.29 6.41 5.67
CA ALA A 666 -32.36 5.08 5.09
C ALA A 666 -33.54 4.99 4.10
N ASP A 667 -33.25 4.53 2.90
CA ASP A 667 -34.22 4.36 1.83
C ASP A 667 -34.30 2.89 1.39
N ASP A 668 -35.13 2.60 0.38
CA ASP A 668 -35.32 1.26 -0.17
C ASP A 668 -34.10 0.74 -0.96
N LYS A 669 -33.16 1.61 -1.30
CA LYS A 669 -31.94 1.27 -2.02
C LYS A 669 -30.79 0.88 -1.10
N LEU A 670 -30.92 1.18 0.20
CA LEU A 670 -29.93 0.76 1.19
C LEU A 670 -30.06 -0.74 1.45
N TRP A 671 -28.99 -1.44 1.25
CA TRP A 671 -28.92 -2.86 1.58
C TRP A 671 -27.94 -3.06 2.75
N VAL A 672 -28.39 -3.79 3.76
CA VAL A 672 -27.57 -4.17 4.91
C VAL A 672 -27.56 -5.69 5.00
N LEU A 673 -26.36 -6.26 4.91
CA LEU A 673 -26.14 -7.69 4.97
C LEU A 673 -25.42 -8.05 6.27
N GLY A 674 -25.99 -9.00 6.99
CA GLY A 674 -25.41 -9.48 8.25
C GLY A 674 -26.18 -9.02 9.48
N PRO A 675 -25.70 -9.34 10.70
CA PRO A 675 -24.36 -9.84 11.04
C PRO A 675 -24.07 -11.24 10.48
N VAL A 676 -22.90 -11.38 9.90
CA VAL A 676 -22.37 -12.67 9.45
C VAL A 676 -20.95 -12.85 10.01
N PRO A 677 -20.51 -14.10 10.26
CA PRO A 677 -19.12 -14.33 10.62
C PRO A 677 -18.17 -13.81 9.52
N ALA A 678 -17.04 -13.28 9.91
CA ALA A 678 -15.97 -12.97 8.96
C ALA A 678 -15.49 -14.27 8.28
N LEU A 679 -14.82 -14.14 7.13
CA LEU A 679 -14.28 -15.29 6.39
C LEU A 679 -13.31 -16.12 7.24
N ALA A 680 -12.52 -15.48 8.09
CA ALA A 680 -11.75 -16.11 9.15
C ALA A 680 -12.45 -15.81 10.49
N PRO A 681 -13.37 -16.71 10.96
CA PRO A 681 -14.27 -16.39 12.08
C PRO A 681 -13.58 -16.19 13.43
N LYS A 682 -12.38 -16.76 13.61
CA LYS A 682 -11.61 -16.64 14.84
C LYS A 682 -10.16 -16.33 14.52
N ARG A 683 -9.64 -15.26 15.12
CA ARG A 683 -8.24 -14.83 14.95
C ARG A 683 -7.71 -14.28 16.27
N GLY A 684 -6.57 -14.78 16.72
CA GLY A 684 -5.94 -14.33 17.95
C GLY A 684 -6.83 -14.48 19.19
N GLY A 685 -7.66 -15.53 19.26
CA GLY A 685 -8.59 -15.76 20.36
C GLY A 685 -9.86 -14.94 20.30
N ARG A 686 -10.03 -14.11 19.30
CA ARG A 686 -11.22 -13.26 19.14
C ARG A 686 -12.11 -13.74 18.01
N TRP A 687 -13.42 -13.72 18.24
CA TRP A 687 -14.46 -14.05 17.27
C TRP A 687 -14.78 -12.80 16.45
N ARG A 688 -14.79 -12.95 15.13
CA ARG A 688 -14.91 -11.85 14.17
C ARG A 688 -16.21 -11.93 13.39
N TRP A 689 -16.96 -10.84 13.41
CA TRP A 689 -18.25 -10.70 12.73
C TRP A 689 -18.27 -9.39 11.94
N GLN A 690 -19.18 -9.29 10.97
CA GLN A 690 -19.29 -8.11 10.14
C GLN A 690 -20.71 -7.87 9.64
N ILE A 691 -21.00 -6.59 9.33
CA ILE A 691 -22.12 -6.18 8.50
C ILE A 691 -21.59 -5.44 7.29
N LEU A 692 -22.24 -5.61 6.14
CA LEU A 692 -21.96 -4.91 4.90
C LEU A 692 -23.09 -3.95 4.60
N LEU A 693 -22.77 -2.69 4.35
CA LEU A 693 -23.72 -1.70 3.85
C LEU A 693 -23.43 -1.44 2.38
N GLN A 694 -24.48 -1.42 1.56
CA GLN A 694 -24.38 -1.15 0.13
C GLN A 694 -25.44 -0.14 -0.27
N HIS A 695 -25.03 0.84 -1.08
CA HIS A 695 -25.94 1.84 -1.66
C HIS A 695 -25.42 2.27 -3.03
N PRO A 696 -26.30 2.49 -4.02
CA PRO A 696 -25.88 3.00 -5.32
C PRO A 696 -25.37 4.45 -5.27
N SER A 697 -25.77 5.24 -4.26
CA SER A 697 -25.28 6.60 -4.05
C SER A 697 -24.26 6.64 -2.90
N ARG A 698 -23.01 6.98 -3.22
CA ARG A 698 -21.95 7.17 -2.24
C ARG A 698 -22.29 8.28 -1.25
N VAL A 699 -22.81 9.40 -1.72
CA VAL A 699 -23.19 10.55 -0.89
C VAL A 699 -24.26 10.15 0.13
N ARG A 700 -25.28 9.42 -0.31
CA ARG A 700 -26.36 8.95 0.56
C ARG A 700 -25.82 8.01 1.64
N LEU A 701 -24.99 7.07 1.26
CA LEU A 701 -24.35 6.13 2.20
C LEU A 701 -23.50 6.87 3.24
N GLN A 702 -22.75 7.86 2.82
CA GLN A 702 -21.93 8.70 3.71
C GLN A 702 -22.79 9.44 4.75
N HIS A 703 -23.91 9.99 4.34
CA HIS A 703 -24.85 10.68 5.24
C HIS A 703 -25.48 9.72 6.25
N ILE A 704 -25.87 8.53 5.81
CA ILE A 704 -26.45 7.49 6.69
C ILE A 704 -25.43 7.10 7.76
N ILE A 705 -24.18 6.88 7.38
CA ILE A 705 -23.11 6.48 8.30
C ILE A 705 -22.81 7.61 9.29
N SER A 706 -22.69 8.84 8.83
CA SER A 706 -22.44 9.99 9.70
C SER A 706 -23.52 10.13 10.78
N GLY A 707 -24.78 10.01 10.39
CA GLY A 707 -25.90 10.05 11.33
C GLY A 707 -25.90 8.90 12.32
N THR A 708 -25.53 7.72 11.86
CA THR A 708 -25.45 6.52 12.71
C THR A 708 -24.31 6.60 13.70
N LEU A 709 -23.14 7.05 13.28
CA LEU A 709 -21.97 7.17 14.15
C LEU A 709 -22.19 8.17 15.28
N ALA A 710 -22.97 9.23 15.05
CA ALA A 710 -23.34 10.18 16.10
C ALA A 710 -24.11 9.51 17.23
N LEU A 711 -24.81 8.40 16.97
CA LEU A 711 -25.64 7.68 17.93
C LEU A 711 -25.05 6.35 18.38
N ILE A 712 -23.86 5.97 17.91
CA ILE A 712 -23.28 4.64 18.16
C ILE A 712 -23.05 4.39 19.66
N ASN A 713 -22.74 5.43 20.43
CA ASN A 713 -22.51 5.32 21.86
C ASN A 713 -23.80 5.02 22.65
N THR A 714 -24.98 5.17 22.05
CA THR A 714 -26.25 4.78 22.65
C THR A 714 -26.47 3.27 22.64
N ILE A 715 -25.66 2.53 21.87
CA ILE A 715 -25.70 1.08 21.81
C ILE A 715 -24.97 0.52 23.04
N PRO A 716 -25.67 -0.25 23.92
CA PRO A 716 -25.05 -0.73 25.16
C PRO A 716 -23.80 -1.58 24.96
N ASP A 717 -23.75 -2.37 23.91
CA ASP A 717 -22.66 -3.30 23.64
C ASP A 717 -21.48 -2.66 22.86
N SER A 718 -21.57 -1.39 22.50
CA SER A 718 -20.51 -0.68 21.75
C SER A 718 -19.17 -0.64 22.47
N ARG A 719 -19.19 -0.68 23.80
CA ARG A 719 -17.99 -0.66 24.65
C ARG A 719 -17.41 -2.05 24.92
N LYS A 720 -18.17 -3.12 24.65
CA LYS A 720 -17.78 -4.50 24.92
C LYS A 720 -16.97 -5.11 23.77
N VAL A 721 -17.06 -4.55 22.59
CA VAL A 721 -16.44 -5.09 21.38
C VAL A 721 -15.44 -4.09 20.83
N LYS A 722 -14.42 -4.63 20.14
CA LYS A 722 -13.55 -3.84 19.28
C LYS A 722 -14.18 -3.81 17.89
N TRP A 723 -14.55 -2.65 17.41
CA TRP A 723 -15.15 -2.49 16.09
C TRP A 723 -14.39 -1.47 15.25
N VAL A 724 -14.43 -1.69 13.94
CA VAL A 724 -13.81 -0.81 12.95
C VAL A 724 -14.75 -0.63 11.76
N LEU A 725 -14.68 0.53 11.15
CA LEU A 725 -15.44 0.86 9.95
C LEU A 725 -14.47 0.98 8.78
N ASP A 726 -14.77 0.27 7.70
CA ASP A 726 -13.94 0.24 6.49
C ASP A 726 -14.76 0.74 5.31
N VAL A 727 -14.44 1.95 4.86
CA VAL A 727 -15.06 2.59 3.70
C VAL A 727 -14.30 2.14 2.45
N ASP A 728 -15.04 1.77 1.42
CA ASP A 728 -14.47 1.23 0.17
C ASP A 728 -13.52 0.05 0.44
N PRO A 729 -14.02 -1.01 1.08
CA PRO A 729 -13.16 -2.16 1.42
C PRO A 729 -12.67 -2.86 0.16
N ILE A 730 -11.45 -3.40 0.22
CA ILE A 730 -10.88 -4.22 -0.85
C ILE A 730 -10.93 -5.72 -0.54
N GLU A 731 -11.31 -6.07 0.66
CA GLU A 731 -11.53 -7.46 1.11
C GLU A 731 -12.87 -7.54 1.81
N GLY A 732 -13.62 -8.57 1.45
CA GLY A 732 -14.96 -8.80 1.98
C GLY A 732 -15.04 -9.38 3.37
#